data_d64661cbc21d11578d55bb6db5e0ddc3
#
_entry.id   d64661cbc21d11578d55bb6db5e0ddc3
#
_cell.length_a   1.000
_cell.length_b   1.000
_cell.length_c   1.000
_cell.angle_alpha   90.00
_cell.angle_beta   90.00
_cell.angle_gamma   90.00
#
_symmetry.space_group_name_H-M   'P 1'
#
loop_
_entity.id
_entity.type
_entity.pdbx_description
1 polymer ?
#
loop_
_entity_poly.entity_id
_entity_poly.type
_entity_poly.pdbx_seq_one_letter_code
_entity_poly.pdbx_strand_id
1 'polypeptide(L)'
;MKLSSVVSSPRPPTPHRLFRSLLLALASLPAGAVLAGDLDDQTAEVGAADPIEAWSLINGSQLTVNGGQTQHIRAGDTSVVNLQNARVVRTGLEREAIYLYGEATLVANSSRIDGSVFIDSGNTSVTLKDSIVVVDAAQLVPGANSSIGVDASILSTWDSQFTPSVVLDGTYVRVDDLHSPPRPFTTGIGARLVVGQMDILNGSQVVAANVGALLMGERVDSGALRLDINDSTLQSGRGAAIQVIPRFASTYNITVANGSHLIAGDGNLLRVGRDGAVSGSFTDVNFTVDDARLSGDVRLDSLFATMGSLNVALRNKAQIDGRFINVTRAEIDGDSNWLMTGDSNVGRLSLGSTGTVALGNGSTFNTLTADTFTGNGGTLLFNTMLGDDSSLTDKLVINGDANGQANVRVLNAGGAGAKTDKGIELIRVGGASNAQFDLQGRAVGGQYEYFLFKDASDGGWYLRSALAGAPDPCVVDPTLPECRPIDPVDPVNPIDPIDPINPGPVLRPEAGAYLANQFALDQLLRHGLRDRQGGSATAADGVRGWTRVDATQSRLSAVEDQLYLRVDRSRLQLGADVGVFDNGRGRVGVMGTVAQSSATSHSELTGYSARGKVEGGALGVYGNWSTDALYMDASAQRGQFRNRVQGDGLAEERYDSDLWQSSLEAGYRFNIGQIGSTALTLQPELQLVYTDANTDVHSEANGTVVRALGDSGLSGRAGLRLQGEGRSAAGASVSPYVVANWYRDGASNGMAFDEEALNASVPRNRYELNAGARVDFRTGLSASSGFGVMRGDHGCREATANVSVAYKW
;
A
#
# COMPACT_ATOMS: atom_id res chain seq x y z
N MET A 1 11.95 -2.47 -45.25
CA MET A 1 13.18 -2.42 -46.05
C MET A 1 14.21 -3.33 -45.42
N LYS A 2 14.36 -4.48 -46.02
CA LYS A 2 15.56 -5.11 -46.58
C LYS A 2 16.64 -5.36 -45.55
N LEU A 3 16.84 -6.59 -45.20
CA LEU A 3 17.64 -7.73 -45.78
C LEU A 3 18.92 -7.89 -44.94
N SER A 4 19.10 -8.98 -44.20
CA SER A 4 19.61 -10.29 -44.58
C SER A 4 21.12 -10.39 -44.73
N SER A 5 21.72 -11.31 -43.93
CA SER A 5 22.71 -12.33 -44.39
C SER A 5 23.24 -13.05 -43.13
N VAL A 6 22.89 -14.24 -42.83
CA VAL A 6 23.36 -15.55 -43.22
C VAL A 6 24.85 -15.58 -43.58
N VAL A 7 25.66 -16.20 -42.69
CA VAL A 7 26.83 -17.00 -43.02
C VAL A 7 26.99 -18.12 -41.98
N SER A 8 27.05 -19.31 -42.53
CA SER A 8 27.19 -20.63 -42.01
C SER A 8 28.56 -20.99 -41.41
N SER A 9 28.47 -21.96 -40.53
CA SER A 9 29.43 -22.91 -39.96
C SER A 9 30.76 -23.18 -40.72
N PRO A 10 31.79 -23.80 -40.08
CA PRO A 10 31.75 -25.27 -40.02
C PRO A 10 32.28 -25.87 -38.70
N ARG A 11 31.82 -27.05 -38.40
CA ARG A 11 32.46 -28.05 -37.54
C ARG A 11 33.73 -28.61 -38.23
N PRO A 12 34.70 -29.07 -37.42
CA PRO A 12 35.42 -30.29 -37.72
C PRO A 12 35.68 -31.14 -36.46
N PRO A 13 36.31 -32.26 -36.65
CA PRO A 13 35.72 -33.57 -36.64
C PRO A 13 36.20 -34.41 -35.44
N THR A 14 35.42 -35.41 -35.13
CA THR A 14 35.77 -36.53 -34.24
C THR A 14 36.98 -37.34 -34.77
N PRO A 15 37.85 -37.88 -33.93
CA PRO A 15 38.52 -39.10 -34.25
C PRO A 15 38.02 -40.28 -33.45
N HIS A 16 37.81 -41.28 -34.21
CA HIS A 16 37.44 -42.64 -33.90
C HIS A 16 38.47 -43.38 -33.05
N ARG A 17 37.90 -44.25 -32.19
CA ARG A 17 38.26 -45.64 -31.94
C ARG A 17 39.76 -45.99 -31.87
N LEU A 18 40.12 -46.53 -30.72
CA LEU A 18 40.80 -47.81 -30.56
C LEU A 18 41.29 -47.91 -29.10
N PHE A 19 40.60 -48.63 -28.26
CA PHE A 19 41.20 -49.52 -27.30
C PHE A 19 40.08 -50.44 -26.78
N ARG A 20 39.83 -51.46 -27.60
CA ARG A 20 39.24 -52.72 -27.12
C ARG A 20 40.39 -53.65 -26.74
N SER A 21 40.18 -54.41 -25.68
CA SER A 21 40.89 -55.57 -25.30
C SER A 21 42.16 -55.34 -24.52
N LEU A 22 41.98 -55.23 -23.17
CA LEU A 22 42.82 -55.91 -22.19
C LEU A 22 42.11 -55.85 -20.85
N LEU A 23 41.14 -56.71 -20.66
CA LEU A 23 40.57 -56.98 -19.33
C LEU A 23 39.77 -58.26 -19.38
N LEU A 24 40.52 -59.31 -19.35
CA LEU A 24 40.04 -60.64 -18.90
C LEU A 24 41.31 -61.42 -18.49
N ALA A 25 41.70 -61.23 -17.27
CA ALA A 25 42.41 -62.17 -16.43
C ALA A 25 42.86 -61.50 -15.13
N LEU A 26 41.94 -61.27 -14.25
CA LEU A 26 42.21 -61.39 -12.82
C LEU A 26 40.97 -62.06 -12.24
N ALA A 27 40.93 -63.31 -12.49
CA ALA A 27 39.98 -64.21 -11.88
C ALA A 27 40.26 -64.32 -10.39
N SER A 28 39.20 -64.15 -9.63
CA SER A 28 38.94 -64.95 -8.44
C SER A 28 40.10 -65.23 -7.46
N LEU A 29 40.37 -64.24 -6.68
CA LEU A 29 40.74 -64.54 -5.31
C LEU A 29 39.42 -64.80 -4.58
N PRO A 30 39.30 -65.87 -3.77
CA PRO A 30 38.09 -65.96 -2.91
C PRO A 30 38.12 -64.77 -2.02
N ALA A 31 37.07 -63.98 -2.08
CA ALA A 31 36.81 -63.02 -1.03
C ALA A 31 36.81 -63.79 0.26
N GLY A 32 37.82 -63.57 1.08
CA GLY A 32 37.83 -64.12 2.45
C GLY A 32 36.46 -63.66 3.01
N ALA A 33 35.74 -64.58 3.59
CA ALA A 33 34.47 -64.28 4.27
C ALA A 33 34.80 -63.20 5.32
N VAL A 34 34.48 -61.96 4.95
CA VAL A 34 34.51 -60.84 5.89
C VAL A 34 33.42 -61.19 6.89
N LEU A 35 33.87 -61.41 8.14
CA LEU A 35 32.88 -61.53 9.26
C LEU A 35 32.04 -60.28 9.25
N ALA A 36 30.75 -60.43 9.03
CA ALA A 36 29.80 -59.38 9.05
C ALA A 36 30.00 -58.58 10.33
N GLY A 37 30.15 -57.23 10.18
CA GLY A 37 30.16 -56.27 11.25
C GLY A 37 31.43 -55.45 11.46
N ASP A 38 32.64 -55.97 11.30
CA ASP A 38 33.87 -55.24 11.60
C ASP A 38 34.78 -55.14 10.37
N LEU A 39 35.06 -53.91 9.91
CA LEU A 39 36.01 -53.60 8.82
C LEU A 39 37.19 -52.80 9.39
N ASP A 40 38.40 -53.29 9.14
CA ASP A 40 39.68 -52.67 9.50
C ASP A 40 40.59 -52.68 8.25
N ASP A 41 40.73 -51.49 7.63
CA ASP A 41 41.40 -51.28 6.34
C ASP A 41 40.86 -52.24 5.23
N GLN A 42 39.52 -52.39 5.19
CA GLN A 42 38.83 -53.30 4.30
C GLN A 42 37.64 -52.64 3.58
N THR A 43 37.18 -53.30 2.52
CA THR A 43 36.04 -52.89 1.75
C THR A 43 34.94 -53.96 1.75
N ALA A 44 33.70 -53.57 1.99
CA ALA A 44 32.54 -54.45 1.88
C ALA A 44 31.43 -53.81 1.03
N GLU A 45 30.65 -54.66 0.36
CA GLU A 45 29.46 -54.26 -0.40
C GLU A 45 28.26 -55.07 0.13
N VAL A 46 27.13 -54.40 0.38
CA VAL A 46 25.90 -55.01 0.89
C VAL A 46 24.81 -54.76 -0.11
N GLY A 47 24.21 -55.82 -0.64
CA GLY A 47 23.07 -55.75 -1.57
C GLY A 47 21.76 -56.17 -0.92
N ALA A 48 20.68 -56.21 -1.71
CA ALA A 48 19.34 -56.51 -1.23
C ALA A 48 19.14 -57.93 -0.67
N ALA A 49 19.99 -58.85 -1.04
CA ALA A 49 19.92 -60.27 -0.61
C ALA A 49 20.80 -60.57 0.59
N ASP A 50 21.61 -59.65 1.02
CA ASP A 50 22.56 -59.87 2.10
C ASP A 50 21.90 -59.76 3.50
N PRO A 51 22.49 -60.43 4.51
CA PRO A 51 21.97 -60.35 5.88
C PRO A 51 21.94 -58.92 6.41
N ILE A 52 20.93 -58.62 7.24
CA ILE A 52 20.79 -57.33 7.87
C ILE A 52 21.62 -57.27 9.13
N GLU A 53 22.80 -56.63 9.08
CA GLU A 53 23.78 -56.64 10.16
C GLU A 53 24.26 -55.24 10.51
N ALA A 54 24.83 -55.08 11.72
CA ALA A 54 25.48 -53.85 12.15
C ALA A 54 26.94 -53.84 11.63
N TRP A 55 27.45 -52.62 11.34
CA TRP A 55 28.75 -52.42 10.77
C TRP A 55 29.63 -51.49 11.60
N SER A 56 30.89 -51.86 11.80
CA SER A 56 31.91 -51.01 12.43
C SER A 56 33.10 -50.88 11.50
N LEU A 57 33.47 -49.64 11.15
CA LEU A 57 34.52 -49.28 10.18
C LEU A 57 35.62 -48.47 10.87
N ILE A 58 36.89 -48.87 10.70
CA ILE A 58 38.07 -48.14 11.15
C ILE A 58 39.15 -48.15 10.08
N ASN A 59 40.16 -47.31 10.23
CA ASN A 59 41.42 -47.33 9.47
C ASN A 59 41.22 -47.23 7.94
N GLY A 60 40.33 -46.34 7.45
CA GLY A 60 40.09 -46.11 6.02
C GLY A 60 39.21 -47.15 5.34
N SER A 61 38.49 -47.95 6.10
CA SER A 61 37.56 -48.96 5.56
C SER A 61 36.43 -48.35 4.74
N GLN A 62 35.91 -49.11 3.78
CA GLN A 62 34.80 -48.67 2.92
C GLN A 62 33.62 -49.64 2.99
N LEU A 63 32.46 -49.12 3.25
CA LEU A 63 31.20 -49.86 3.17
C LEU A 63 30.30 -49.23 2.10
N THR A 64 29.89 -50.01 1.12
CA THR A 64 28.89 -49.64 0.12
C THR A 64 27.65 -50.49 0.32
N VAL A 65 26.50 -49.83 0.60
CA VAL A 65 25.19 -50.48 0.68
C VAL A 65 24.39 -50.08 -0.56
N ASN A 66 24.09 -51.03 -1.45
CA ASN A 66 23.40 -50.78 -2.70
C ASN A 66 22.07 -51.57 -2.77
N GLY A 67 20.97 -50.87 -2.56
CA GLY A 67 19.63 -51.47 -2.47
C GLY A 67 19.44 -52.41 -1.27
N GLY A 68 20.42 -52.51 -0.38
CA GLY A 68 20.43 -53.39 0.79
C GLY A 68 19.87 -52.68 2.05
N GLN A 69 19.74 -53.47 3.11
CA GLN A 69 19.36 -52.97 4.43
C GLN A 69 20.48 -53.35 5.43
N THR A 70 20.85 -52.38 6.27
CA THR A 70 21.76 -52.64 7.39
C THR A 70 21.11 -52.23 8.71
N GLN A 71 21.70 -52.74 9.80
CA GLN A 71 21.47 -52.16 11.12
C GLN A 71 22.36 -50.92 11.33
N HIS A 72 22.66 -50.59 12.60
CA HIS A 72 23.54 -49.52 13.02
C HIS A 72 24.93 -49.60 12.30
N ILE A 73 25.37 -48.41 11.83
CA ILE A 73 26.69 -48.24 11.21
C ILE A 73 27.53 -47.31 12.10
N ARG A 74 28.73 -47.77 12.49
CA ARG A 74 29.71 -46.93 13.16
C ARG A 74 30.93 -46.80 12.26
N ALA A 75 31.31 -45.58 11.92
CA ALA A 75 32.50 -45.36 11.05
C ALA A 75 33.43 -44.32 11.67
N GLY A 76 34.70 -44.64 11.74
CA GLY A 76 35.71 -43.76 12.29
C GLY A 76 36.91 -43.57 11.41
N ASP A 77 37.84 -42.74 11.87
CA ASP A 77 39.09 -42.38 11.18
C ASP A 77 38.80 -41.83 9.77
N THR A 78 39.43 -42.34 8.71
CA THR A 78 39.21 -41.95 7.32
C THR A 78 38.22 -42.86 6.58
N SER A 79 37.38 -43.63 7.31
CA SER A 79 36.46 -44.59 6.71
C SER A 79 35.33 -43.93 5.91
N VAL A 80 34.82 -44.64 4.88
CA VAL A 80 33.80 -44.13 3.95
C VAL A 80 32.58 -45.03 3.96
N VAL A 81 31.42 -44.45 4.13
CA VAL A 81 30.12 -45.14 4.03
C VAL A 81 29.36 -44.59 2.83
N ASN A 82 29.05 -45.41 1.84
CA ASN A 82 28.26 -45.10 0.68
C ASN A 82 26.93 -45.83 0.72
N LEU A 83 25.82 -45.08 0.77
CA LEU A 83 24.46 -45.60 0.77
C LEU A 83 23.78 -45.22 -0.55
N GLN A 84 23.33 -46.23 -1.32
CA GLN A 84 22.61 -46.04 -2.60
C GLN A 84 21.30 -46.83 -2.55
N ASN A 85 20.17 -46.15 -2.58
CA ASN A 85 18.84 -46.75 -2.40
C ASN A 85 18.78 -47.71 -1.19
N ALA A 86 19.52 -47.39 -0.16
CA ALA A 86 19.76 -48.24 1.00
C ALA A 86 18.81 -47.90 2.16
N ARG A 87 18.70 -48.83 3.09
CA ARG A 87 18.00 -48.59 4.35
C ARG A 87 18.87 -48.89 5.54
N VAL A 88 19.05 -47.96 6.43
CA VAL A 88 19.73 -48.14 7.71
C VAL A 88 18.72 -48.09 8.83
N VAL A 89 18.64 -49.13 9.67
CA VAL A 89 17.66 -49.25 10.73
C VAL A 89 18.36 -49.36 12.07
N ARG A 90 18.02 -48.47 12.97
CA ARG A 90 18.48 -48.56 14.36
C ARG A 90 17.93 -49.80 15.02
N THR A 91 18.78 -50.47 15.78
CA THR A 91 18.41 -51.69 16.55
C THR A 91 18.92 -51.64 17.98
N GLY A 92 18.15 -52.23 18.86
CA GLY A 92 18.56 -52.40 20.27
C GLY A 92 18.51 -51.10 21.08
N LEU A 93 19.54 -50.92 21.93
CA LEU A 93 19.66 -49.74 22.83
C LEU A 93 20.47 -48.59 22.25
N GLU A 94 20.94 -48.75 21.00
CA GLU A 94 21.72 -47.69 20.33
C GLU A 94 20.80 -46.46 20.05
N ARG A 95 21.35 -45.29 20.24
CA ARG A 95 20.61 -44.04 20.05
C ARG A 95 20.58 -43.61 18.59
N GLU A 96 21.65 -43.90 17.89
CA GLU A 96 21.93 -43.45 16.53
C GLU A 96 21.78 -44.61 15.55
N ALA A 97 21.34 -44.37 14.35
CA ALA A 97 21.40 -45.32 13.24
C ALA A 97 22.78 -45.28 12.59
N ILE A 98 23.39 -44.11 12.54
CA ILE A 98 24.74 -43.90 12.01
C ILE A 98 25.53 -43.05 13.00
N TYR A 99 26.70 -43.56 13.42
CA TYR A 99 27.64 -42.87 14.30
C TYR A 99 28.98 -42.66 13.57
N LEU A 100 29.40 -41.42 13.45
CA LEU A 100 30.59 -41.02 12.73
C LEU A 100 31.57 -40.30 13.66
N TYR A 101 32.86 -40.56 13.49
CA TYR A 101 33.92 -39.85 14.23
C TYR A 101 35.23 -39.77 13.41
N GLY A 102 36.17 -38.95 13.83
CA GLY A 102 37.43 -38.75 13.13
C GLY A 102 37.23 -37.99 11.81
N GLU A 103 37.76 -38.53 10.71
CA GLU A 103 37.63 -37.96 9.36
C GLU A 103 36.71 -38.83 8.48
N ALA A 104 35.74 -39.49 9.10
CA ALA A 104 34.80 -40.36 8.40
C ALA A 104 33.93 -39.59 7.39
N THR A 105 33.61 -40.26 6.28
CA THR A 105 32.75 -39.69 5.23
C THR A 105 31.50 -40.57 5.07
N LEU A 106 30.33 -39.93 5.10
CA LEU A 106 29.04 -40.54 4.76
C LEU A 106 28.47 -39.87 3.49
N VAL A 107 28.16 -40.68 2.48
CA VAL A 107 27.41 -40.26 1.30
C VAL A 107 26.18 -41.12 1.16
N ALA A 108 25.00 -40.58 1.30
CA ALA A 108 23.72 -41.25 1.12
C ALA A 108 22.93 -40.65 -0.02
N ASN A 109 22.54 -41.45 -1.01
CA ASN A 109 21.72 -41.04 -2.13
C ASN A 109 20.44 -41.90 -2.14
N SER A 110 19.30 -41.27 -2.24
CA SER A 110 17.98 -41.88 -2.29
C SER A 110 17.78 -42.96 -1.20
N SER A 111 18.33 -42.73 -0.04
CA SER A 111 18.40 -43.73 1.04
C SER A 111 17.55 -43.33 2.22
N ARG A 112 17.18 -44.33 3.05
CA ARG A 112 16.37 -44.13 4.23
C ARG A 112 17.15 -44.49 5.50
N ILE A 113 17.17 -43.59 6.45
CA ILE A 113 17.84 -43.74 7.74
C ILE A 113 16.78 -43.66 8.83
N ASP A 114 16.45 -44.79 9.45
CA ASP A 114 15.50 -44.89 10.56
C ASP A 114 16.26 -44.79 11.89
N GLY A 115 16.50 -43.56 12.33
CA GLY A 115 17.29 -43.15 13.50
C GLY A 115 18.13 -41.91 13.23
N SER A 116 18.90 -41.48 14.20
CA SER A 116 19.77 -40.28 14.09
C SER A 116 21.03 -40.56 13.29
N VAL A 117 21.53 -39.52 12.62
CA VAL A 117 22.90 -39.44 12.10
C VAL A 117 23.72 -38.59 13.08
N PHE A 118 24.68 -39.19 13.76
CA PHE A 118 25.43 -38.54 14.80
C PHE A 118 26.90 -38.41 14.43
N ILE A 119 27.45 -37.23 14.61
CA ILE A 119 28.85 -36.89 14.37
C ILE A 119 29.48 -36.54 15.71
N ASP A 120 30.42 -37.36 16.19
CA ASP A 120 31.04 -37.19 17.51
C ASP A 120 32.28 -36.28 17.47
N SER A 121 33.12 -36.39 16.46
CA SER A 121 34.39 -35.69 16.43
C SER A 121 35.02 -35.65 15.04
N GLY A 122 36.06 -34.85 14.87
CA GLY A 122 36.89 -34.78 13.67
C GLY A 122 36.31 -33.92 12.52
N ASN A 123 37.00 -33.97 11.39
CA ASN A 123 36.60 -33.31 10.14
C ASN A 123 35.64 -34.20 9.32
N THR A 124 34.65 -34.74 9.97
CA THR A 124 33.66 -35.64 9.38
C THR A 124 32.84 -34.92 8.29
N SER A 125 32.62 -35.63 7.18
CA SER A 125 31.81 -35.15 6.07
C SER A 125 30.56 -35.98 5.91
N VAL A 126 29.40 -35.33 5.88
CA VAL A 126 28.08 -35.96 5.66
C VAL A 126 27.36 -35.31 4.50
N THR A 127 27.00 -36.10 3.51
CA THR A 127 26.14 -35.66 2.39
C THR A 127 24.93 -36.59 2.28
N LEU A 128 23.76 -36.07 2.51
CA LEU A 128 22.48 -36.75 2.32
C LEU A 128 21.79 -36.13 1.13
N LYS A 129 21.63 -36.90 0.06
CA LYS A 129 20.98 -36.43 -1.16
C LYS A 129 19.72 -37.25 -1.45
N ASP A 130 18.61 -36.55 -1.72
CA ASP A 130 17.30 -37.17 -2.01
C ASP A 130 16.93 -38.27 -1.00
N SER A 131 17.35 -38.09 0.26
CA SER A 131 17.31 -39.12 1.29
C SER A 131 16.30 -38.77 2.39
N ILE A 132 16.00 -39.74 3.25
CA ILE A 132 15.00 -39.59 4.32
C ILE A 132 15.65 -40.00 5.66
N VAL A 133 15.59 -39.10 6.63
CA VAL A 133 15.98 -39.39 8.03
C VAL A 133 14.75 -39.31 8.92
N VAL A 134 14.43 -40.37 9.64
CA VAL A 134 13.26 -40.39 10.53
C VAL A 134 13.67 -40.89 11.92
N VAL A 135 13.43 -40.01 12.90
CA VAL A 135 13.52 -40.37 14.32
C VAL A 135 12.07 -40.44 14.86
N ASP A 136 11.53 -41.65 14.76
CA ASP A 136 10.13 -41.88 15.14
C ASP A 136 10.03 -42.12 16.66
N ALA A 137 8.96 -41.58 17.21
CA ALA A 137 8.52 -41.76 18.57
C ALA A 137 8.44 -43.23 19.01
N ALA A 138 7.88 -44.08 18.15
CA ALA A 138 7.73 -45.53 18.45
C ALA A 138 9.05 -46.28 18.55
N GLN A 139 10.15 -45.74 18.03
CA GLN A 139 11.45 -46.36 18.04
C GLN A 139 12.36 -45.85 19.17
N LEU A 140 11.91 -44.85 19.91
CA LEU A 140 12.69 -44.29 21.01
C LEU A 140 12.57 -45.21 22.23
N VAL A 141 13.69 -45.69 22.76
CA VAL A 141 13.75 -46.48 23.98
C VAL A 141 13.16 -45.70 25.15
N PRO A 142 12.30 -46.29 25.99
CA PRO A 142 11.82 -45.63 27.21
C PRO A 142 13.00 -45.14 28.06
N GLY A 143 13.11 -43.81 28.27
CA GLY A 143 14.24 -43.21 28.99
C GLY A 143 15.35 -42.64 28.13
N ALA A 144 15.25 -42.69 26.77
CA ALA A 144 16.14 -41.98 25.90
C ALA A 144 16.11 -40.47 26.19
N ASN A 145 17.28 -39.91 26.52
CA ASN A 145 17.39 -38.47 26.89
C ASN A 145 17.55 -37.53 25.69
N SER A 146 17.61 -38.07 24.46
CA SER A 146 17.88 -37.31 23.25
C SER A 146 17.12 -37.86 22.05
N SER A 147 16.51 -37.00 21.25
CA SER A 147 15.96 -37.28 19.91
C SER A 147 16.33 -36.14 18.96
N ILE A 148 17.30 -36.42 18.11
CA ILE A 148 17.87 -35.43 17.18
C ILE A 148 17.99 -36.09 15.81
N GLY A 149 17.64 -35.44 14.73
CA GLY A 149 17.69 -35.99 13.38
C GLY A 149 19.11 -36.09 12.85
N VAL A 150 19.73 -34.95 12.68
CA VAL A 150 21.14 -34.85 12.28
C VAL A 150 21.87 -34.03 13.34
N ASP A 151 22.89 -34.65 13.94
CA ASP A 151 23.54 -34.16 15.14
C ASP A 151 25.05 -34.01 14.91
N ALA A 152 25.52 -32.83 14.64
CA ALA A 152 26.92 -32.47 14.58
C ALA A 152 27.41 -31.99 15.96
N SER A 153 27.55 -32.92 16.88
CA SER A 153 28.06 -32.72 18.25
C SER A 153 29.43 -33.31 18.44
N ILE A 154 30.27 -32.67 19.20
CA ILE A 154 31.56 -33.23 19.62
C ILE A 154 31.48 -33.58 21.09
N LEU A 155 31.42 -34.89 21.39
CA LEU A 155 31.38 -35.37 22.78
C LEU A 155 32.75 -35.77 23.35
N SER A 156 33.72 -36.10 22.51
CA SER A 156 34.85 -36.89 22.98
C SER A 156 36.25 -36.29 22.90
N THR A 157 36.48 -35.09 22.29
CA THR A 157 37.84 -34.59 22.15
C THR A 157 38.01 -33.15 22.65
N TRP A 158 39.20 -32.89 23.24
CA TRP A 158 39.68 -31.62 23.75
C TRP A 158 40.33 -30.75 22.66
N ASP A 159 40.32 -31.20 21.38
CA ASP A 159 41.00 -30.53 20.28
C ASP A 159 40.02 -29.63 19.48
N SER A 160 40.35 -28.36 19.37
CA SER A 160 39.48 -27.28 18.90
C SER A 160 39.56 -27.09 17.37
N GLN A 161 40.22 -27.93 16.62
CA GLN A 161 40.50 -27.66 15.19
C GLN A 161 39.57 -28.39 14.20
N PHE A 162 38.53 -29.02 14.68
CA PHE A 162 37.63 -29.80 13.83
C PHE A 162 36.46 -28.96 13.26
N THR A 163 36.20 -29.13 11.98
CA THR A 163 35.13 -28.44 11.26
C THR A 163 34.30 -29.42 10.46
N PRO A 164 33.44 -30.24 11.10
CA PRO A 164 32.56 -31.14 10.38
C PRO A 164 31.67 -30.39 9.39
N SER A 165 31.34 -31.03 8.28
CA SER A 165 30.49 -30.49 7.23
C SER A 165 29.31 -31.40 6.98
N VAL A 166 28.12 -30.87 7.02
CA VAL A 166 26.87 -31.57 6.74
C VAL A 166 26.13 -30.90 5.59
N VAL A 167 25.75 -31.70 4.60
CA VAL A 167 24.94 -31.22 3.45
C VAL A 167 23.67 -32.07 3.37
N LEU A 168 22.52 -31.44 3.45
CA LEU A 168 21.19 -31.99 3.17
C LEU A 168 20.74 -31.43 1.82
N ASP A 169 20.67 -32.26 0.79
CA ASP A 169 20.34 -31.90 -0.58
C ASP A 169 19.08 -32.68 -1.01
N GLY A 170 17.93 -32.00 -1.16
CA GLY A 170 16.64 -32.63 -1.45
C GLY A 170 16.17 -33.62 -0.35
N THR A 171 16.68 -33.49 0.86
CA THR A 171 16.55 -34.48 1.92
C THR A 171 15.40 -34.12 2.88
N TYR A 172 14.64 -35.14 3.29
CA TYR A 172 13.60 -35.03 4.28
C TYR A 172 14.05 -35.55 5.65
N VAL A 173 14.03 -34.70 6.66
CA VAL A 173 14.37 -35.04 8.05
C VAL A 173 13.11 -34.87 8.91
N ARG A 174 12.65 -35.89 9.62
CA ARG A 174 11.54 -35.83 10.57
C ARG A 174 11.97 -36.36 11.93
N VAL A 175 11.66 -35.55 12.97
CA VAL A 175 12.01 -35.90 14.36
C VAL A 175 10.82 -35.69 15.27
N ASP A 176 10.35 -36.78 15.87
CA ASP A 176 9.29 -36.77 16.87
C ASP A 176 9.87 -36.61 18.30
N ASP A 177 9.01 -36.18 19.25
CA ASP A 177 9.36 -36.10 20.66
C ASP A 177 8.33 -36.84 21.52
N LEU A 178 8.83 -37.78 22.35
CA LEU A 178 8.02 -38.58 23.25
C LEU A 178 8.01 -38.07 24.69
N HIS A 179 8.82 -37.06 25.00
CA HIS A 179 8.92 -36.63 26.41
C HIS A 179 7.71 -35.80 26.83
N SER A 180 7.20 -36.17 28.00
CA SER A 180 6.16 -35.40 28.69
C SER A 180 6.63 -35.13 30.13
N PRO A 181 6.97 -33.87 30.48
CA PRO A 181 6.95 -32.65 29.64
C PRO A 181 8.06 -32.62 28.55
N PRO A 182 7.88 -31.90 27.44
CA PRO A 182 8.89 -31.78 26.39
C PRO A 182 10.20 -31.21 26.91
N ARG A 183 11.32 -31.68 26.36
CA ARG A 183 12.67 -31.20 26.67
C ARG A 183 13.27 -30.49 25.45
N PRO A 184 12.93 -29.22 25.22
CA PRO A 184 13.12 -28.54 23.91
C PRO A 184 14.59 -28.42 23.47
N PHE A 185 15.54 -28.64 24.34
CA PHE A 185 16.96 -28.52 24.02
C PHE A 185 17.72 -29.87 23.97
N THR A 186 17.01 -30.97 24.12
CA THR A 186 17.58 -32.29 24.09
C THR A 186 16.77 -33.30 23.28
N THR A 187 15.48 -33.02 23.01
CA THR A 187 14.58 -33.92 22.29
C THR A 187 13.78 -33.18 21.25
N GLY A 188 13.36 -33.88 20.21
CA GLY A 188 12.57 -33.36 19.12
C GLY A 188 13.26 -32.25 18.31
N ILE A 189 14.59 -32.38 18.11
CA ILE A 189 15.42 -31.43 17.39
C ILE A 189 15.69 -31.98 15.98
N GLY A 190 15.41 -31.18 14.95
CA GLY A 190 15.63 -31.59 13.57
C GLY A 190 17.09 -31.66 13.21
N ALA A 191 17.83 -30.61 13.46
CA ALA A 191 19.26 -30.52 13.24
C ALA A 191 19.94 -29.88 14.46
N ARG A 192 21.11 -30.38 14.89
CA ARG A 192 21.93 -29.74 15.90
C ARG A 192 23.33 -29.51 15.37
N LEU A 193 23.82 -28.27 15.56
CA LEU A 193 25.14 -27.88 15.19
C LEU A 193 25.88 -27.32 16.40
N VAL A 194 26.96 -28.00 16.80
CA VAL A 194 27.78 -27.58 17.94
C VAL A 194 29.10 -27.00 17.46
N VAL A 195 29.57 -27.43 16.29
CA VAL A 195 30.78 -26.96 15.63
C VAL A 195 30.66 -27.25 14.12
N GLY A 196 31.37 -26.47 13.28
CA GLY A 196 31.41 -26.68 11.83
C GLY A 196 30.28 -26.02 11.07
N GLN A 197 29.86 -26.68 10.00
CA GLN A 197 28.86 -26.10 9.07
C GLN A 197 27.78 -27.09 8.66
N MET A 198 26.59 -26.55 8.38
CA MET A 198 25.48 -27.32 7.85
C MET A 198 24.78 -26.53 6.75
N ASP A 199 24.62 -27.18 5.60
CA ASP A 199 23.92 -26.65 4.42
C ASP A 199 22.62 -27.45 4.18
N ILE A 200 21.48 -26.79 4.12
CA ILE A 200 20.15 -27.38 3.88
C ILE A 200 19.63 -26.81 2.55
N LEU A 201 19.64 -27.63 1.50
CA LEU A 201 19.59 -27.18 0.11
C LEU A 201 18.51 -27.88 -0.70
N ASN A 202 18.09 -27.25 -1.81
CA ASN A 202 17.39 -27.87 -2.94
C ASN A 202 16.09 -28.60 -2.57
N GLY A 203 15.18 -27.92 -1.88
CA GLY A 203 13.90 -28.49 -1.47
C GLY A 203 13.95 -29.40 -0.24
N SER A 204 15.06 -29.38 0.50
CA SER A 204 15.17 -30.13 1.76
C SER A 204 14.12 -29.66 2.77
N GLN A 205 13.61 -30.60 3.56
CA GLN A 205 12.63 -30.33 4.61
C GLN A 205 13.09 -30.92 5.93
N VAL A 206 13.24 -30.07 6.93
CA VAL A 206 13.54 -30.50 8.31
C VAL A 206 12.32 -30.19 9.17
N VAL A 207 11.65 -31.21 9.64
CA VAL A 207 10.43 -31.11 10.45
C VAL A 207 10.68 -31.69 11.84
N ALA A 208 10.65 -30.88 12.85
CA ALA A 208 10.97 -31.24 14.22
C ALA A 208 9.82 -30.97 15.20
N ALA A 209 9.68 -31.81 16.21
CA ALA A 209 8.63 -31.63 17.22
C ALA A 209 8.86 -30.39 18.10
N ASN A 210 10.13 -30.09 18.45
CA ASN A 210 10.43 -28.97 19.35
C ASN A 210 11.21 -27.83 18.67
N VAL A 211 12.38 -28.07 18.12
CA VAL A 211 13.26 -27.04 17.54
C VAL A 211 13.73 -27.51 16.17
N GLY A 212 13.57 -26.68 15.16
CA GLY A 212 13.99 -27.01 13.79
C GLY A 212 15.49 -27.19 13.69
N ALA A 213 16.26 -26.15 14.05
CA ALA A 213 17.71 -26.20 14.18
C ALA A 213 18.18 -25.62 15.52
N LEU A 214 19.06 -26.30 16.20
CA LEU A 214 19.69 -25.91 17.46
C LEU A 214 21.19 -25.69 17.25
N LEU A 215 21.66 -24.46 17.49
CA LEU A 215 23.06 -24.10 17.40
C LEU A 215 23.61 -23.85 18.83
N MET A 216 24.72 -24.53 19.19
CA MET A 216 25.32 -24.43 20.51
C MET A 216 26.84 -24.47 20.38
N GLY A 217 27.55 -23.39 20.59
CA GLY A 217 29.00 -23.45 20.70
C GLY A 217 29.42 -24.10 22.02
N GLU A 218 30.17 -25.15 21.96
CA GLU A 218 30.61 -25.87 23.21
C GLU A 218 32.02 -25.52 23.66
N ARG A 219 32.81 -24.73 22.89
CA ARG A 219 34.21 -24.42 23.23
C ARG A 219 34.60 -23.00 22.80
N VAL A 220 35.60 -22.46 23.51
CA VAL A 220 36.13 -21.10 23.33
C VAL A 220 36.79 -20.87 21.97
N ASP A 221 37.20 -21.92 21.27
CA ASP A 221 37.91 -21.82 19.99
C ASP A 221 37.21 -22.61 18.84
N SER A 222 35.92 -22.85 18.89
CA SER A 222 35.17 -23.65 17.92
C SER A 222 35.08 -23.04 16.52
N GLY A 223 35.67 -21.86 16.30
CA GLY A 223 35.50 -21.14 15.05
C GLY A 223 34.07 -20.59 14.89
N ALA A 224 33.74 -20.15 13.69
CA ALA A 224 32.38 -19.67 13.38
C ALA A 224 31.52 -20.89 12.98
N LEU A 225 30.35 -21.03 13.64
CA LEU A 225 29.32 -21.97 13.21
C LEU A 225 28.57 -21.37 12.02
N ARG A 226 28.29 -22.19 11.01
CA ARG A 226 27.56 -21.74 9.82
C ARG A 226 26.36 -22.65 9.55
N LEU A 227 25.20 -22.05 9.40
CA LEU A 227 23.97 -22.70 8.96
C LEU A 227 23.42 -21.96 7.75
N ASP A 228 23.39 -22.63 6.60
CA ASP A 228 22.80 -22.08 5.38
C ASP A 228 21.55 -22.89 4.98
N ILE A 229 20.43 -22.19 4.79
CA ILE A 229 19.15 -22.75 4.37
C ILE A 229 18.79 -22.10 3.05
N ASN A 230 18.76 -22.89 1.98
CA ASN A 230 18.61 -22.40 0.62
C ASN A 230 17.54 -23.21 -0.12
N ASP A 231 16.51 -22.55 -0.66
CA ASP A 231 15.39 -23.23 -1.34
C ASP A 231 14.84 -24.41 -0.50
N SER A 232 14.64 -24.22 0.81
CA SER A 232 14.35 -25.31 1.73
C SER A 232 13.42 -24.89 2.86
N THR A 233 12.88 -25.87 3.60
CA THR A 233 11.96 -25.62 4.72
C THR A 233 12.52 -26.15 6.02
N LEU A 234 12.52 -25.30 7.05
CA LEU A 234 12.83 -25.66 8.42
C LEU A 234 11.62 -25.40 9.30
N GLN A 235 11.09 -26.43 9.93
CA GLN A 235 9.87 -26.35 10.73
C GLN A 235 10.09 -26.90 12.15
N SER A 236 9.60 -26.11 13.13
CA SER A 236 9.44 -26.58 14.50
C SER A 236 7.95 -26.66 14.88
N GLY A 237 7.60 -27.64 15.68
CA GLY A 237 6.22 -27.82 16.14
C GLY A 237 5.88 -27.02 17.40
N ARG A 238 6.84 -26.74 18.27
CA ARG A 238 6.60 -26.09 19.57
C ARG A 238 7.52 -24.93 19.90
N GLY A 239 8.75 -24.93 19.44
CA GLY A 239 9.76 -23.92 19.76
C GLY A 239 10.10 -23.03 18.56
N ALA A 240 11.22 -22.33 18.65
CA ALA A 240 11.76 -21.52 17.58
C ALA A 240 12.13 -22.36 16.36
N ALA A 241 12.04 -21.79 15.16
CA ALA A 241 12.57 -22.47 13.99
C ALA A 241 14.08 -22.67 14.12
N ILE A 242 14.80 -21.64 14.53
CA ILE A 242 16.23 -21.67 14.83
C ILE A 242 16.46 -21.19 16.27
N GLN A 243 17.10 -22.01 17.07
CA GLN A 243 17.48 -21.70 18.45
C GLN A 243 18.99 -21.62 18.58
N VAL A 244 19.54 -20.50 19.04
CA VAL A 244 20.94 -20.36 19.41
C VAL A 244 21.05 -20.35 20.94
N ILE A 245 21.86 -21.25 21.51
CA ILE A 245 22.18 -21.28 22.94
C ILE A 245 23.62 -20.89 23.14
N PRO A 246 23.93 -19.68 23.60
CA PRO A 246 25.28 -19.25 23.88
C PRO A 246 25.86 -19.96 25.11
N ARG A 247 26.82 -20.83 24.90
CA ARG A 247 27.53 -21.48 26.00
C ARG A 247 28.96 -20.97 26.15
N PHE A 248 29.64 -20.75 25.01
CA PHE A 248 31.01 -20.23 24.94
C PHE A 248 31.06 -19.08 23.91
N ALA A 249 32.17 -18.33 23.95
CA ALA A 249 32.39 -17.26 22.97
C ALA A 249 32.46 -17.85 21.57
N SER A 250 31.52 -17.53 20.73
CA SER A 250 31.37 -18.09 19.36
C SER A 250 30.66 -17.11 18.45
N THR A 251 30.98 -17.19 17.16
CA THR A 251 30.25 -16.50 16.09
C THR A 251 29.33 -17.48 15.38
N TYR A 252 28.09 -17.08 15.16
CA TYR A 252 27.10 -17.86 14.44
C TYR A 252 26.69 -17.11 13.18
N ASN A 253 26.93 -17.70 12.02
CA ASN A 253 26.50 -17.16 10.74
C ASN A 253 25.33 -17.98 10.20
N ILE A 254 24.17 -17.38 10.08
CA ILE A 254 22.93 -18.04 9.69
C ILE A 254 22.40 -17.32 8.46
N THR A 255 22.21 -18.05 7.35
CA THR A 255 21.65 -17.52 6.11
C THR A 255 20.38 -18.27 5.74
N VAL A 256 19.34 -17.55 5.38
CA VAL A 256 18.09 -18.09 4.84
C VAL A 256 17.84 -17.44 3.50
N ALA A 257 17.87 -18.24 2.44
CA ALA A 257 17.91 -17.69 1.09
C ALA A 257 16.96 -18.38 0.09
N ASN A 258 16.76 -17.72 -1.05
CA ASN A 258 16.09 -18.25 -2.24
C ASN A 258 14.73 -18.91 -1.97
N GLY A 259 13.81 -18.17 -1.40
CA GLY A 259 12.46 -18.65 -1.16
C GLY A 259 12.31 -19.65 0.00
N SER A 260 13.34 -19.84 0.81
CA SER A 260 13.29 -20.73 1.97
C SER A 260 12.23 -20.32 2.98
N HIS A 261 11.70 -21.32 3.71
CA HIS A 261 10.68 -21.14 4.72
C HIS A 261 11.16 -21.53 6.11
N LEU A 262 10.93 -20.66 7.08
CA LEU A 262 11.07 -20.95 8.49
C LEU A 262 9.67 -20.95 9.13
N ILE A 263 9.29 -22.07 9.77
CA ILE A 263 8.01 -22.25 10.44
C ILE A 263 8.26 -22.51 11.91
N ALA A 264 7.86 -21.57 12.75
CA ALA A 264 8.12 -21.65 14.19
C ALA A 264 6.85 -21.96 14.98
N GLY A 265 6.92 -22.93 15.88
CA GLY A 265 5.78 -23.31 16.73
C GLY A 265 5.49 -22.31 17.86
N ASP A 266 6.49 -21.53 18.28
CA ASP A 266 6.36 -20.46 19.29
C ASP A 266 6.34 -19.05 18.69
N GLY A 267 6.35 -18.93 17.36
CA GLY A 267 6.37 -17.67 16.64
C GLY A 267 7.75 -17.02 16.50
N ASN A 268 8.84 -17.62 16.99
CA ASN A 268 10.18 -17.09 16.85
C ASN A 268 10.92 -17.75 15.67
N LEU A 269 11.23 -17.00 14.63
CA LEU A 269 12.10 -17.45 13.54
C LEU A 269 13.48 -17.79 14.04
N LEU A 270 14.05 -16.87 14.83
CA LEU A 270 15.32 -17.00 15.50
C LEU A 270 15.20 -16.53 16.95
N ARG A 271 15.58 -17.39 17.87
CA ARG A 271 15.72 -17.04 19.29
C ARG A 271 17.16 -17.26 19.74
N VAL A 272 17.79 -16.23 20.27
CA VAL A 272 19.12 -16.30 20.88
C VAL A 272 18.97 -16.21 22.38
N GLY A 273 19.35 -17.24 23.08
CA GLY A 273 19.23 -17.33 24.54
C GLY A 273 18.54 -18.59 25.01
N ARG A 274 18.28 -18.67 26.31
CA ARG A 274 17.59 -19.79 26.96
C ARG A 274 16.98 -19.32 28.26
N ASP A 275 15.77 -19.76 28.56
CA ASP A 275 15.10 -19.49 29.81
C ASP A 275 15.90 -19.99 31.03
N GLY A 276 16.19 -19.10 31.96
CA GLY A 276 16.80 -19.42 33.25
C GLY A 276 18.30 -19.77 33.28
N ALA A 277 19.03 -19.62 32.18
CA ALA A 277 20.48 -19.88 32.16
C ALA A 277 21.30 -18.60 32.17
N VAL A 278 22.21 -18.45 33.09
CA VAL A 278 23.01 -17.23 33.33
C VAL A 278 24.50 -17.43 33.05
N SER A 279 24.90 -18.53 32.45
CA SER A 279 26.32 -18.72 32.07
C SER A 279 26.44 -18.62 30.55
N GLY A 280 26.83 -17.50 30.04
CA GLY A 280 27.12 -17.28 28.63
C GLY A 280 28.42 -16.50 28.50
N SER A 281 29.17 -16.82 27.46
CA SER A 281 30.28 -16.01 26.97
C SER A 281 29.81 -15.11 25.84
N PHE A 282 30.59 -14.10 25.48
CA PHE A 282 30.29 -13.17 24.41
C PHE A 282 30.02 -13.93 23.10
N THR A 283 28.88 -13.64 22.48
CA THR A 283 28.40 -14.38 21.33
C THR A 283 27.92 -13.41 20.26
N ASP A 284 28.41 -13.59 19.03
CA ASP A 284 27.94 -12.81 17.89
C ASP A 284 27.08 -13.70 16.96
N VAL A 285 25.83 -13.29 16.76
CA VAL A 285 24.91 -13.95 15.84
C VAL A 285 24.61 -13.03 14.66
N ASN A 286 24.95 -13.50 13.45
CA ASN A 286 24.66 -12.83 12.19
C ASN A 286 23.56 -13.62 11.49
N PHE A 287 22.40 -13.00 11.34
CA PHE A 287 21.23 -13.55 10.68
C PHE A 287 20.96 -12.81 9.40
N THR A 288 21.17 -13.46 8.27
CA THR A 288 20.94 -12.89 6.94
C THR A 288 19.75 -13.57 6.28
N VAL A 289 18.82 -12.76 5.80
CA VAL A 289 17.70 -13.20 4.95
C VAL A 289 17.89 -12.61 3.57
N ASP A 290 17.95 -13.49 2.56
CA ASP A 290 18.28 -13.14 1.18
C ASP A 290 17.24 -13.74 0.23
N ASP A 291 16.46 -12.92 -0.47
CA ASP A 291 15.38 -13.36 -1.38
C ASP A 291 14.43 -14.40 -0.73
N ALA A 292 14.04 -14.19 0.52
CA ALA A 292 13.10 -15.05 1.23
C ALA A 292 12.07 -14.21 2.01
N ARG A 293 10.88 -14.79 2.21
CA ARG A 293 9.80 -14.15 2.96
C ARG A 293 9.46 -14.97 4.18
N LEU A 294 9.63 -14.37 5.35
CA LEU A 294 9.51 -15.05 6.64
C LEU A 294 8.46 -14.35 7.50
N SER A 295 7.78 -15.12 8.35
CA SER A 295 6.81 -14.58 9.31
C SER A 295 7.10 -15.11 10.71
N GLY A 296 7.39 -14.21 11.64
CA GLY A 296 7.73 -14.48 13.03
C GLY A 296 8.79 -13.54 13.57
N ASP A 297 9.06 -13.66 14.88
CA ASP A 297 9.95 -12.77 15.61
C ASP A 297 11.42 -13.18 15.52
N VAL A 298 12.29 -12.18 15.58
CA VAL A 298 13.76 -12.36 15.74
C VAL A 298 14.15 -11.76 17.09
N ARG A 299 14.68 -12.61 17.99
CA ARG A 299 14.80 -12.24 19.38
C ARG A 299 16.15 -12.61 20.00
N LEU A 300 16.74 -11.64 20.73
CA LEU A 300 17.79 -11.87 21.71
C LEU A 300 17.21 -11.77 23.12
N ASP A 301 17.30 -12.83 23.91
CA ASP A 301 16.80 -12.80 25.28
C ASP A 301 17.58 -11.79 26.12
N SER A 302 16.87 -11.01 26.95
CA SER A 302 17.43 -9.86 27.69
C SER A 302 18.63 -10.21 28.58
N LEU A 303 18.68 -11.42 29.11
CA LEU A 303 19.82 -11.92 29.91
C LEU A 303 21.13 -11.99 29.10
N PHE A 304 21.04 -12.11 27.79
CA PHE A 304 22.20 -12.21 26.88
C PHE A 304 22.50 -10.91 26.12
N ALA A 305 21.62 -9.93 26.19
CA ALA A 305 21.79 -8.65 25.49
C ALA A 305 23.05 -7.87 25.89
N THR A 306 23.58 -8.11 27.10
CA THR A 306 24.83 -7.51 27.60
C THR A 306 26.08 -8.36 27.31
N MET A 307 25.88 -9.60 26.81
CA MET A 307 26.94 -10.59 26.62
C MET A 307 27.08 -11.06 25.16
N GLY A 308 26.50 -10.35 24.22
CA GLY A 308 26.56 -10.72 22.82
C GLY A 308 25.85 -9.74 21.91
N SER A 309 25.88 -10.04 20.62
CA SER A 309 25.19 -9.29 19.58
C SER A 309 24.28 -10.19 18.74
N LEU A 310 23.16 -9.64 18.29
CA LEU A 310 22.31 -10.20 17.27
C LEU A 310 22.21 -9.19 16.12
N ASN A 311 22.80 -9.52 15.00
CA ASN A 311 22.85 -8.69 13.81
C ASN A 311 21.90 -9.28 12.75
N VAL A 312 20.96 -8.50 12.25
CA VAL A 312 20.00 -8.91 11.24
C VAL A 312 20.24 -8.13 9.96
N ALA A 313 20.33 -8.82 8.83
CA ALA A 313 20.47 -8.21 7.52
C ALA A 313 19.42 -8.76 6.55
N LEU A 314 18.63 -7.88 5.95
CA LEU A 314 17.67 -8.21 4.90
C LEU A 314 18.21 -7.72 3.56
N ARG A 315 18.27 -8.60 2.55
CA ARG A 315 18.86 -8.33 1.24
C ARG A 315 18.04 -8.95 0.10
N ASN A 316 18.18 -8.41 -1.11
CA ASN A 316 17.64 -8.99 -2.34
C ASN A 316 16.14 -9.31 -2.27
N LYS A 317 15.30 -8.32 -1.89
CA LYS A 317 13.84 -8.46 -1.76
C LYS A 317 13.38 -9.37 -0.61
N ALA A 318 14.24 -9.58 0.37
CA ALA A 318 13.85 -10.29 1.58
C ALA A 318 12.74 -9.56 2.33
N GLN A 319 11.90 -10.32 3.02
CA GLN A 319 10.85 -9.78 3.87
C GLN A 319 10.77 -10.54 5.19
N ILE A 320 10.66 -9.80 6.28
CA ILE A 320 10.27 -10.36 7.58
C ILE A 320 9.03 -9.63 8.08
N ASP A 321 7.98 -10.41 8.37
CA ASP A 321 6.77 -9.94 9.05
C ASP A 321 6.84 -10.39 10.51
N GLY A 322 7.33 -9.53 11.40
CA GLY A 322 7.58 -9.88 12.78
C GLY A 322 8.23 -8.78 13.60
N ARG A 323 8.46 -9.07 14.87
CA ARG A 323 9.13 -8.15 15.80
C ARG A 323 10.64 -8.43 15.84
N PHE A 324 11.42 -7.37 15.95
CA PHE A 324 12.82 -7.45 16.33
C PHE A 324 12.95 -7.05 17.80
N ILE A 325 13.39 -7.98 18.63
CA ILE A 325 13.42 -7.82 20.08
C ILE A 325 14.88 -7.93 20.55
N ASN A 326 15.41 -6.83 21.08
CA ASN A 326 16.80 -6.68 21.52
C ASN A 326 17.82 -7.00 20.39
N VAL A 327 17.48 -6.71 19.16
CA VAL A 327 18.39 -6.84 18.02
C VAL A 327 19.47 -5.77 18.14
N THR A 328 20.73 -6.14 18.10
CA THR A 328 21.85 -5.20 18.26
C THR A 328 22.01 -4.29 17.05
N ARG A 329 21.86 -4.89 15.86
CA ARG A 329 21.91 -4.16 14.58
C ARG A 329 20.92 -4.73 13.60
N ALA A 330 20.14 -3.86 12.97
CA ALA A 330 19.26 -4.19 11.84
C ALA A 330 19.69 -3.41 10.61
N GLU A 331 19.91 -4.11 9.50
CA GLU A 331 20.26 -3.54 8.19
C GLU A 331 19.22 -3.99 7.17
N ILE A 332 18.52 -3.04 6.57
CA ILE A 332 17.43 -3.29 5.61
C ILE A 332 17.78 -2.62 4.28
N ASP A 333 18.09 -3.40 3.25
CA ASP A 333 18.48 -2.90 1.93
C ASP A 333 18.06 -3.85 0.79
N GLY A 334 18.39 -3.53 -0.45
CA GLY A 334 18.17 -4.40 -1.60
C GLY A 334 16.70 -4.72 -1.86
N ASP A 335 15.82 -3.71 -1.89
CA ASP A 335 14.37 -3.83 -2.08
C ASP A 335 13.67 -4.68 -0.99
N SER A 336 14.33 -4.83 0.17
CA SER A 336 13.82 -5.66 1.26
C SER A 336 12.87 -4.89 2.17
N ASN A 337 12.01 -5.64 2.86
CA ASN A 337 10.96 -5.10 3.69
C ASN A 337 10.98 -5.71 5.10
N TRP A 338 10.90 -4.88 6.10
CA TRP A 338 10.57 -5.29 7.46
C TRP A 338 9.19 -4.74 7.83
N LEU A 339 8.20 -5.63 7.97
CA LEU A 339 6.87 -5.29 8.45
C LEU A 339 6.78 -5.66 9.93
N MET A 340 6.66 -4.67 10.80
CA MET A 340 6.49 -4.87 12.22
C MET A 340 5.07 -5.38 12.55
N THR A 341 5.00 -6.41 13.36
CA THR A 341 3.74 -6.97 13.88
C THR A 341 3.47 -6.58 15.34
N GLY A 342 4.31 -5.76 15.92
CA GLY A 342 4.23 -5.24 17.28
C GLY A 342 5.49 -4.43 17.62
N ASP A 343 5.51 -3.85 18.83
CA ASP A 343 6.63 -3.05 19.31
C ASP A 343 7.95 -3.80 19.17
N SER A 344 8.96 -3.07 18.68
CA SER A 344 10.27 -3.61 18.38
C SER A 344 11.38 -2.70 18.91
N ASN A 345 12.54 -3.29 19.22
CA ASN A 345 13.69 -2.52 19.66
C ASN A 345 14.99 -3.03 19.05
N VAL A 346 15.77 -2.10 18.53
CA VAL A 346 17.07 -2.36 17.89
C VAL A 346 18.13 -1.38 18.43
N GLY A 347 19.36 -1.81 18.56
CA GLY A 347 20.44 -0.90 18.96
C GLY A 347 20.79 0.05 17.81
N ARG A 348 21.16 -0.47 16.65
CA ARG A 348 21.45 0.34 15.46
C ARG A 348 20.52 -0.05 14.32
N LEU A 349 19.77 0.92 13.82
CA LEU A 349 18.98 0.78 12.61
C LEU A 349 19.71 1.42 11.42
N SER A 350 20.01 0.62 10.41
CA SER A 350 20.60 1.06 9.13
C SER A 350 19.60 0.81 8.01
N LEU A 351 19.15 1.86 7.36
CA LEU A 351 18.14 1.79 6.29
C LEU A 351 18.78 2.16 4.95
N GLY A 352 19.01 1.15 4.11
CA GLY A 352 19.59 1.29 2.78
C GLY A 352 18.65 1.99 1.79
N SER A 353 19.16 2.30 0.62
CA SER A 353 18.47 3.18 -0.34
C SER A 353 17.13 2.66 -0.86
N THR A 354 16.96 1.34 -0.91
CA THR A 354 15.75 0.68 -1.40
C THR A 354 15.03 -0.14 -0.32
N GLY A 355 15.57 -0.13 0.91
CA GLY A 355 14.97 -0.80 2.06
C GLY A 355 13.69 -0.11 2.54
N THR A 356 12.76 -0.88 3.06
CA THR A 356 11.52 -0.37 3.67
C THR A 356 11.33 -0.94 5.07
N VAL A 357 11.02 -0.09 6.03
CA VAL A 357 10.52 -0.47 7.36
C VAL A 357 9.09 0.03 7.47
N ALA A 358 8.13 -0.89 7.51
CA ALA A 358 6.74 -0.60 7.80
C ALA A 358 6.49 -0.84 9.30
N LEU A 359 6.15 0.21 10.04
CA LEU A 359 6.03 0.14 11.49
C LEU A 359 4.77 -0.62 11.95
N GLY A 360 3.80 -0.83 11.06
CA GLY A 360 2.60 -1.58 11.33
C GLY A 360 1.75 -1.82 10.09
N ASN A 361 0.58 -2.40 10.29
CA ASN A 361 -0.41 -2.69 9.25
C ASN A 361 -1.67 -1.80 9.35
N GLY A 362 -1.66 -0.81 10.24
CA GLY A 362 -2.79 0.10 10.46
C GLY A 362 -3.89 -0.42 11.39
N SER A 363 -3.84 -1.66 11.87
CA SER A 363 -4.81 -2.18 12.85
C SER A 363 -4.42 -1.87 14.30
N THR A 364 -3.13 -1.76 14.56
CA THR A 364 -2.53 -1.36 15.83
C THR A 364 -1.36 -0.43 15.54
N PHE A 365 -1.10 0.49 16.45
CA PHE A 365 0.03 1.42 16.34
C PHE A 365 1.21 0.89 17.14
N ASN A 366 2.36 0.77 16.48
CA ASN A 366 3.55 0.20 17.07
C ASN A 366 4.64 1.24 17.27
N THR A 367 5.52 0.96 18.23
CA THR A 367 6.72 1.76 18.48
C THR A 367 7.97 0.98 18.08
N LEU A 368 8.78 1.57 17.20
CA LEU A 368 10.14 1.13 16.95
C LEU A 368 11.10 1.98 17.77
N THR A 369 11.81 1.35 18.72
CA THR A 369 12.86 2.01 19.47
C THR A 369 14.22 1.64 18.89
N ALA A 370 15.05 2.63 18.57
CA ALA A 370 16.42 2.44 18.13
C ALA A 370 17.38 3.28 19.00
N ASP A 371 18.58 2.76 19.30
CA ASP A 371 19.58 3.59 19.97
C ASP A 371 20.19 4.60 19.01
N THR A 372 20.46 4.18 17.75
CA THR A 372 20.93 5.07 16.70
C THR A 372 20.28 4.73 15.35
N PHE A 373 20.12 5.74 14.51
CA PHE A 373 19.59 5.61 13.17
C PHE A 373 20.57 6.13 12.12
N THR A 374 20.70 5.40 11.01
CA THR A 374 21.43 5.83 9.82
C THR A 374 20.60 5.53 8.59
N GLY A 375 20.16 6.57 7.87
CA GLY A 375 19.42 6.47 6.63
C GLY A 375 20.29 6.71 5.40
N ASN A 376 20.00 5.99 4.31
CA ASN A 376 20.61 6.18 3.01
C ASN A 376 19.56 6.25 1.89
N GLY A 377 18.40 6.86 2.16
CA GLY A 377 17.32 7.08 1.21
C GLY A 377 16.19 6.06 1.23
N GLY A 378 16.23 5.03 2.07
CA GLY A 378 15.14 4.06 2.21
C GLY A 378 13.87 4.65 2.84
N THR A 379 12.82 3.84 2.94
CA THR A 379 11.48 4.29 3.32
C THR A 379 11.05 3.81 4.70
N LEU A 380 10.54 4.72 5.51
CA LEU A 380 9.82 4.47 6.75
C LEU A 380 8.32 4.64 6.49
N LEU A 381 7.51 3.61 6.70
CA LEU A 381 6.07 3.64 6.50
C LEU A 381 5.37 3.70 7.86
N PHE A 382 4.61 4.76 8.08
CA PHE A 382 3.83 4.99 9.29
C PHE A 382 2.34 4.88 9.01
N ASN A 383 1.60 4.23 9.87
CA ASN A 383 0.16 4.34 9.94
C ASN A 383 -0.19 5.38 11.01
N THR A 384 -1.05 6.31 10.70
CA THR A 384 -1.39 7.44 11.56
C THR A 384 -2.88 7.72 11.47
N MET A 385 -3.56 7.84 12.58
CA MET A 385 -4.88 8.47 12.59
C MET A 385 -4.67 9.96 12.39
N LEU A 386 -4.81 10.44 11.13
CA LEU A 386 -4.58 11.85 10.85
C LEU A 386 -5.67 12.71 11.49
N GLY A 387 -5.33 13.41 12.55
CA GLY A 387 -6.18 14.25 13.39
C GLY A 387 -5.37 15.35 14.04
N ASP A 388 -5.64 15.64 15.29
CA ASP A 388 -4.91 16.63 16.09
C ASP A 388 -3.60 16.06 16.70
N ASP A 389 -2.91 16.84 17.52
CA ASP A 389 -1.63 16.48 18.16
C ASP A 389 -1.70 15.22 19.04
N SER A 390 -2.88 14.84 19.52
CA SER A 390 -3.11 13.65 20.36
C SER A 390 -3.35 12.38 19.58
N SER A 391 -3.34 12.44 18.26
CA SER A 391 -3.65 11.34 17.37
C SER A 391 -2.75 10.13 17.55
N LEU A 392 -3.36 8.95 17.49
CA LEU A 392 -2.62 7.69 17.54
C LEU A 392 -1.84 7.49 16.25
N THR A 393 -0.60 7.04 16.38
CA THR A 393 0.32 6.86 15.27
C THR A 393 1.38 5.81 15.58
N ASP A 394 1.88 5.15 14.56
CA ASP A 394 3.16 4.45 14.64
C ASP A 394 4.26 5.45 15.01
N LYS A 395 5.27 5.02 15.79
CA LYS A 395 6.36 5.89 16.25
C LYS A 395 7.73 5.28 16.04
N LEU A 396 8.67 6.10 15.61
CA LEU A 396 10.10 5.81 15.67
C LEU A 396 10.73 6.64 16.79
N VAL A 397 11.27 5.97 17.80
CA VAL A 397 11.97 6.60 18.92
C VAL A 397 13.45 6.28 18.81
N ILE A 398 14.27 7.28 18.55
CA ILE A 398 15.72 7.18 18.46
C ILE A 398 16.30 7.78 19.74
N ASN A 399 16.89 6.92 20.61
CA ASN A 399 17.41 7.35 21.91
C ASN A 399 18.66 8.24 21.79
N GLY A 400 19.50 7.99 20.80
CA GLY A 400 20.72 8.75 20.51
C GLY A 400 20.60 9.50 19.18
N ASP A 401 21.64 9.40 18.36
CA ASP A 401 21.78 10.20 17.14
C ASP A 401 21.04 9.61 15.92
N ALA A 402 20.45 10.51 15.15
CA ALA A 402 19.88 10.20 13.83
C ALA A 402 20.72 10.88 12.74
N ASN A 403 21.19 10.11 11.76
CA ASN A 403 22.05 10.60 10.68
C ASN A 403 21.57 10.15 9.30
N GLY A 404 21.99 10.87 8.24
CA GLY A 404 21.68 10.56 6.85
C GLY A 404 20.30 11.05 6.42
N GLN A 405 19.65 10.31 5.52
CA GLN A 405 18.31 10.68 5.04
C GLN A 405 17.41 9.46 4.85
N ALA A 406 16.11 9.65 5.04
CA ALA A 406 15.10 8.62 4.76
C ALA A 406 13.80 9.25 4.26
N ASN A 407 13.09 8.49 3.45
CA ASN A 407 11.76 8.83 3.01
C ASN A 407 10.74 8.42 4.08
N VAL A 408 9.78 9.26 4.34
CA VAL A 408 8.66 8.99 5.23
C VAL A 408 7.39 8.91 4.41
N ARG A 409 6.69 7.81 4.53
CA ARG A 409 5.37 7.61 3.92
C ARG A 409 4.34 7.44 5.02
N VAL A 410 3.22 8.16 4.91
CA VAL A 410 2.15 8.13 5.90
C VAL A 410 0.87 7.64 5.27
N LEU A 411 0.24 6.65 5.91
CA LEU A 411 -1.08 6.15 5.55
C LEU A 411 -2.08 6.56 6.63
N ASN A 412 -3.22 7.15 6.23
CA ASN A 412 -4.29 7.44 7.17
C ASN A 412 -4.94 6.13 7.64
N ALA A 413 -4.91 5.87 8.92
CA ALA A 413 -5.49 4.68 9.57
C ALA A 413 -6.85 5.00 10.23
N GLY A 414 -7.68 5.82 9.57
CA GLY A 414 -9.03 6.17 10.02
C GLY A 414 -9.15 7.51 10.75
N GLY A 415 -8.15 8.40 10.61
CA GLY A 415 -8.23 9.76 11.15
C GLY A 415 -9.16 10.65 10.34
N ALA A 416 -10.01 11.41 11.05
CA ALA A 416 -11.02 12.30 10.48
C ALA A 416 -10.48 13.66 9.99
N GLY A 417 -9.18 13.93 10.20
CA GLY A 417 -8.57 15.22 9.94
C GLY A 417 -8.89 16.25 11.01
N ALA A 418 -7.88 16.99 11.45
CA ALA A 418 -8.06 18.11 12.37
C ALA A 418 -6.91 19.12 12.25
N LYS A 419 -7.10 20.29 12.88
CA LYS A 419 -6.03 21.25 13.06
C LYS A 419 -5.01 20.72 14.07
N THR A 420 -3.73 20.94 13.77
CA THR A 420 -2.64 20.65 14.68
C THR A 420 -2.00 21.94 15.20
N ASP A 421 -1.48 21.90 16.42
CA ASP A 421 -0.68 22.97 17.00
C ASP A 421 0.81 22.67 16.83
N LYS A 422 1.36 21.74 17.61
CA LYS A 422 2.73 21.25 17.47
C LYS A 422 2.85 20.22 16.35
N GLY A 423 1.83 19.41 16.19
CA GLY A 423 1.74 18.33 15.22
C GLY A 423 1.78 16.94 15.85
N ILE A 424 1.45 15.92 15.04
CA ILE A 424 1.49 14.49 15.41
C ILE A 424 2.95 14.02 15.37
N GLU A 425 3.50 13.62 16.51
CA GLU A 425 4.89 13.16 16.62
C GLU A 425 5.08 11.79 15.98
N LEU A 426 5.78 11.74 14.83
CA LEU A 426 6.16 10.48 14.17
C LEU A 426 7.52 9.97 14.60
N ILE A 427 8.51 10.88 14.73
CA ILE A 427 9.89 10.51 15.02
C ILE A 427 10.40 11.38 16.16
N ARG A 428 10.87 10.72 17.22
CA ARG A 428 11.55 11.37 18.35
C ARG A 428 13.04 11.08 18.26
N VAL A 429 13.87 12.10 18.50
CA VAL A 429 15.33 11.97 18.52
C VAL A 429 15.85 12.51 19.84
N GLY A 430 16.48 11.64 20.63
CA GLY A 430 17.03 12.01 21.94
C GLY A 430 18.44 12.59 21.90
N GLY A 431 19.19 12.33 20.82
CA GLY A 431 20.54 12.87 20.59
C GLY A 431 20.55 13.91 19.47
N ALA A 432 21.63 13.91 18.67
CA ALA A 432 21.76 14.82 17.54
C ALA A 432 20.82 14.41 16.38
N SER A 433 19.87 15.27 16.05
CA SER A 433 18.93 15.06 14.94
C SER A 433 19.50 15.60 13.64
N ASN A 434 20.51 14.91 13.09
CA ASN A 434 21.18 15.30 11.84
C ASN A 434 20.53 14.66 10.59
N ALA A 435 19.63 13.67 10.79
CA ALA A 435 18.95 13.04 9.69
C ALA A 435 17.91 13.97 9.06
N GLN A 436 17.76 13.84 7.73
CA GLN A 436 16.68 14.45 6.98
C GLN A 436 15.61 13.40 6.70
N PHE A 437 14.36 13.71 7.06
CA PHE A 437 13.20 12.86 6.75
C PHE A 437 12.27 13.60 5.80
N ASP A 438 12.06 13.03 4.62
CA ASP A 438 11.29 13.66 3.56
C ASP A 438 9.95 12.94 3.36
N LEU A 439 8.84 13.67 3.50
CA LEU A 439 7.50 13.09 3.26
C LEU A 439 7.33 12.74 1.79
N GLN A 440 7.11 11.47 1.50
CA GLN A 440 6.81 10.97 0.16
C GLN A 440 5.33 10.75 -0.04
N GLY A 441 4.80 11.32 -1.12
CA GLY A 441 3.38 11.32 -1.40
C GLY A 441 2.66 12.35 -0.54
N ARG A 442 1.37 12.15 -0.38
CA ARG A 442 0.49 13.07 0.35
C ARG A 442 -0.08 12.38 1.59
N ALA A 443 -0.08 13.07 2.71
CA ALA A 443 -0.75 12.65 3.93
C ALA A 443 -2.04 13.47 4.06
N VAL A 444 -3.20 12.84 3.84
CA VAL A 444 -4.50 13.51 3.81
C VAL A 444 -5.48 12.83 4.77
N GLY A 445 -6.20 13.64 5.54
CA GLY A 445 -7.25 13.20 6.45
C GLY A 445 -8.35 14.26 6.54
N GLY A 446 -9.62 13.87 6.47
CA GLY A 446 -10.73 14.79 6.42
C GLY A 446 -10.58 15.78 5.26
N GLN A 447 -10.69 17.05 5.56
CA GLN A 447 -10.51 18.14 4.60
C GLN A 447 -9.07 18.67 4.52
N TYR A 448 -8.14 18.13 5.34
CA TYR A 448 -6.79 18.69 5.54
C TYR A 448 -5.70 17.89 4.85
N GLU A 449 -4.63 18.61 4.53
CA GLU A 449 -3.34 18.06 4.10
C GLU A 449 -2.31 18.23 5.20
N TYR A 450 -1.50 17.21 5.43
CA TYR A 450 -0.47 17.20 6.46
C TYR A 450 0.92 17.19 5.86
N PHE A 451 1.85 17.90 6.51
CA PHE A 451 3.23 18.06 6.10
C PHE A 451 4.16 17.66 7.22
N LEU A 452 5.31 17.08 6.89
CA LEU A 452 6.29 16.64 7.86
C LEU A 452 7.31 17.76 8.12
N PHE A 453 7.42 18.18 9.38
CA PHE A 453 8.35 19.22 9.79
C PHE A 453 9.22 18.74 10.94
N LYS A 454 10.50 19.17 10.91
CA LYS A 454 11.40 19.06 12.04
C LYS A 454 11.14 20.20 13.03
N ASP A 455 10.97 19.87 14.30
CA ASP A 455 10.88 20.88 15.35
C ASP A 455 12.29 21.26 15.81
N ALA A 456 12.56 22.57 15.79
CA ALA A 456 13.89 23.08 16.15
C ALA A 456 14.19 23.01 17.65
N SER A 457 13.15 22.91 18.48
CA SER A 457 13.30 22.95 19.95
C SER A 457 13.68 21.59 20.54
N ASP A 458 13.19 20.49 19.95
CA ASP A 458 13.42 19.13 20.45
C ASP A 458 14.02 18.17 19.41
N GLY A 459 14.17 18.62 18.14
CA GLY A 459 14.73 17.82 17.07
C GLY A 459 13.81 16.69 16.57
N GLY A 460 12.59 16.58 17.09
CA GLY A 460 11.58 15.62 16.66
C GLY A 460 10.94 16.00 15.34
N TRP A 461 10.24 15.04 14.71
CA TRP A 461 9.57 15.24 13.44
C TRP A 461 8.07 15.01 13.58
N TYR A 462 7.32 16.02 13.17
CA TYR A 462 5.88 16.14 13.41
C TYR A 462 5.11 16.33 12.11
N LEU A 463 3.96 15.69 11.99
CA LEU A 463 2.98 15.98 10.93
C LEU A 463 2.12 17.17 11.37
N ARG A 464 2.07 18.20 10.55
CA ARG A 464 1.27 19.42 10.81
C ARG A 464 0.28 19.64 9.68
N SER A 465 -0.94 20.00 10.03
CA SER A 465 -2.00 20.37 9.08
C SER A 465 -1.87 21.80 8.56
N ALA A 466 -0.84 22.53 8.97
CA ALA A 466 -0.52 23.87 8.51
C ALA A 466 0.89 23.91 7.90
N LEU A 467 1.12 24.76 6.91
CA LEU A 467 2.47 25.10 6.46
C LEU A 467 3.12 25.93 7.57
N ALA A 468 4.36 25.60 7.93
CA ALA A 468 5.10 26.42 8.88
C ALA A 468 5.15 27.85 8.33
N GLY A 469 4.53 28.78 9.05
CA GLY A 469 4.73 30.21 8.80
C GLY A 469 6.23 30.51 8.85
N ALA A 470 6.68 31.53 8.11
CA ALA A 470 7.99 32.10 8.36
C ALA A 470 8.12 32.30 9.87
N PRO A 471 9.25 31.93 10.49
CA PRO A 471 9.46 32.14 11.93
C PRO A 471 9.07 33.59 12.23
N ASP A 472 8.28 33.77 13.32
CA ASP A 472 7.87 35.11 13.76
C ASP A 472 9.08 36.03 13.72
N PRO A 473 9.06 37.09 12.91
CA PRO A 473 10.21 38.01 12.80
C PRO A 473 10.69 38.45 14.19
N CYS A 474 9.78 38.51 15.17
CA CYS A 474 10.07 38.91 16.53
C CYS A 474 10.78 37.84 17.36
N VAL A 475 10.65 36.58 17.01
CA VAL A 475 11.43 35.48 17.59
C VAL A 475 12.84 35.42 16.99
N VAL A 476 12.95 35.78 15.69
CA VAL A 476 14.24 35.76 14.97
C VAL A 476 15.06 37.00 15.29
N ASP A 477 14.41 38.16 15.32
CA ASP A 477 15.03 39.45 15.66
C ASP A 477 14.09 40.32 16.54
N PRO A 478 14.16 40.19 17.85
CA PRO A 478 13.35 40.99 18.79
C PRO A 478 13.61 42.51 18.71
N THR A 479 14.60 42.95 17.95
CA THR A 479 14.95 44.37 17.82
C THR A 479 14.20 45.08 16.70
N LEU A 480 13.44 44.35 15.90
CA LEU A 480 12.64 44.94 14.80
C LEU A 480 11.63 45.96 15.36
N PRO A 481 11.35 47.04 14.64
CA PRO A 481 10.44 48.11 15.10
C PRO A 481 9.04 47.58 15.46
N GLU A 482 8.52 46.59 14.74
CA GLU A 482 7.24 45.93 14.95
C GLU A 482 7.19 45.03 16.18
N CYS A 483 8.36 44.69 16.76
CA CYS A 483 8.47 43.81 17.93
C CYS A 483 8.65 44.59 19.23
N ARG A 484 8.68 45.91 19.20
CA ARG A 484 8.76 46.74 20.41
C ARG A 484 7.44 46.79 21.12
N PRO A 485 7.42 46.70 22.48
CA PRO A 485 6.21 46.93 23.27
C PRO A 485 5.68 48.31 22.91
N ILE A 486 4.42 48.38 22.50
CA ILE A 486 3.75 49.68 22.26
C ILE A 486 3.56 50.34 23.62
N ASP A 487 4.19 51.52 23.83
CA ASP A 487 3.90 52.37 24.99
C ASP A 487 2.39 52.73 24.98
N PRO A 488 1.71 52.67 26.13
CA PRO A 488 0.29 52.96 26.20
C PRO A 488 0.03 54.42 25.87
N VAL A 489 -0.48 54.69 24.66
CA VAL A 489 -0.99 56.00 24.27
C VAL A 489 -2.49 55.83 24.03
N ASP A 490 -3.27 56.57 24.79
CA ASP A 490 -4.71 56.91 24.73
C ASP A 490 -5.72 55.99 23.98
N PRO A 491 -6.90 55.80 24.56
CA PRO A 491 -7.86 54.83 24.07
C PRO A 491 -8.57 55.34 22.77
N VAL A 492 -8.03 54.95 21.65
CA VAL A 492 -8.75 55.09 20.35
C VAL A 492 -8.96 53.67 19.84
N ASN A 493 -10.18 53.22 19.93
CA ASN A 493 -10.76 51.94 19.44
C ASN A 493 -9.87 50.71 19.54
N PRO A 494 -10.33 49.61 20.13
CA PRO A 494 -9.61 48.38 20.11
C PRO A 494 -9.38 47.92 18.65
N ILE A 495 -8.15 48.09 18.19
CA ILE A 495 -7.68 47.29 17.09
C ILE A 495 -7.62 45.89 17.69
N ASP A 496 -8.38 44.96 17.16
CA ASP A 496 -8.27 43.56 17.53
C ASP A 496 -6.78 43.18 17.56
N PRO A 497 -6.31 42.50 18.60
CA PRO A 497 -4.92 42.04 18.62
C PRO A 497 -4.69 41.30 17.33
N ILE A 498 -3.66 41.70 16.58
CA ILE A 498 -3.15 40.91 15.46
C ILE A 498 -2.67 39.62 16.14
N ASP A 499 -3.52 38.59 16.09
CA ASP A 499 -3.11 37.25 16.47
C ASP A 499 -1.80 36.93 15.75
N PRO A 500 -0.79 36.39 16.44
CA PRO A 500 0.39 35.89 15.77
C PRO A 500 -0.12 34.99 14.66
N ILE A 501 0.32 35.27 13.42
CA ILE A 501 -0.18 34.62 12.22
C ILE A 501 0.10 33.11 12.40
N ASN A 502 -0.83 32.44 13.06
CA ASN A 502 -0.85 30.98 13.04
C ASN A 502 -1.35 30.64 11.64
N PRO A 503 -0.52 30.12 10.74
CA PRO A 503 -0.96 29.80 9.40
C PRO A 503 -2.13 28.84 9.54
N GLY A 504 -3.26 29.21 8.98
CA GLY A 504 -4.45 28.36 9.01
C GLY A 504 -4.17 26.97 8.44
N PRO A 505 -5.00 25.99 8.75
CA PRO A 505 -4.83 24.63 8.23
C PRO A 505 -4.93 24.64 6.71
N VAL A 506 -4.15 23.81 6.06
CA VAL A 506 -4.12 23.68 4.60
C VAL A 506 -5.22 22.73 4.16
N LEU A 507 -6.10 23.25 3.31
CA LEU A 507 -7.15 22.45 2.70
C LEU A 507 -6.59 21.65 1.53
N ARG A 508 -6.96 20.35 1.46
CA ARG A 508 -6.63 19.52 0.31
C ARG A 508 -7.51 19.87 -0.89
N PRO A 509 -6.98 19.89 -2.12
CA PRO A 509 -7.74 20.30 -3.30
C PRO A 509 -8.93 19.38 -3.61
N GLU A 510 -8.96 18.12 -3.17
CA GLU A 510 -10.09 17.21 -3.32
C GLU A 510 -11.36 17.78 -2.66
N ALA A 511 -11.23 18.44 -1.51
CA ALA A 511 -12.36 19.09 -0.83
C ALA A 511 -13.03 20.13 -1.74
N GLY A 512 -12.24 20.93 -2.46
CA GLY A 512 -12.74 21.85 -3.48
C GLY A 512 -13.38 21.15 -4.68
N ALA A 513 -12.87 20.00 -5.10
CA ALA A 513 -13.43 19.24 -6.21
C ALA A 513 -14.81 18.64 -5.86
N TYR A 514 -15.02 18.19 -4.63
CA TYR A 514 -16.34 17.78 -4.13
C TYR A 514 -17.34 18.93 -4.14
N LEU A 515 -16.93 20.08 -3.62
CA LEU A 515 -17.76 21.29 -3.64
C LEU A 515 -18.08 21.75 -5.07
N ALA A 516 -17.13 21.63 -5.99
CA ALA A 516 -17.36 21.96 -7.41
C ALA A 516 -18.34 20.99 -8.09
N ASN A 517 -18.31 19.70 -7.75
CA ASN A 517 -19.29 18.73 -8.21
C ASN A 517 -20.70 19.06 -7.69
N GLN A 518 -20.85 19.41 -6.41
CA GLN A 518 -22.11 19.81 -5.81
C GLN A 518 -22.67 21.09 -6.48
N PHE A 519 -21.80 22.09 -6.68
CA PHE A 519 -22.18 23.31 -7.41
C PHE A 519 -22.63 22.97 -8.84
N ALA A 520 -21.95 22.07 -9.52
CA ALA A 520 -22.34 21.66 -10.86
C ALA A 520 -23.73 21.00 -10.87
N LEU A 521 -24.01 20.07 -9.94
CA LEU A 521 -25.30 19.38 -9.82
C LEU A 521 -26.47 20.37 -9.69
N ASP A 522 -26.35 21.39 -8.83
CA ASP A 522 -27.37 22.42 -8.67
C ASP A 522 -27.67 23.16 -9.98
N GLN A 523 -26.69 23.34 -10.85
CA GLN A 523 -26.81 24.12 -12.07
C GLN A 523 -27.18 23.30 -13.33
N LEU A 524 -26.95 21.96 -13.34
CA LEU A 524 -26.99 21.12 -14.53
C LEU A 524 -28.38 21.03 -15.18
N LEU A 525 -29.46 21.08 -14.42
CA LEU A 525 -30.82 20.96 -14.97
C LEU A 525 -31.57 22.31 -15.14
N ARG A 526 -30.96 23.42 -14.67
CA ARG A 526 -31.61 24.75 -14.75
C ARG A 526 -31.82 25.20 -16.18
N HIS A 527 -33.05 25.55 -16.52
CA HIS A 527 -33.45 26.08 -17.81
C HIS A 527 -34.69 26.95 -17.69
N GLY A 528 -34.94 27.82 -18.67
CA GLY A 528 -36.14 28.62 -18.75
C GLY A 528 -37.03 28.22 -19.94
N LEU A 529 -38.22 28.84 -20.03
CA LEU A 529 -39.14 28.61 -21.15
C LEU A 529 -38.46 28.87 -22.50
N ARG A 530 -37.70 29.93 -22.60
CA ARG A 530 -37.02 30.34 -23.86
C ARG A 530 -36.00 29.36 -24.35
N ASP A 531 -35.41 28.59 -23.46
CA ASP A 531 -34.46 27.55 -23.79
C ASP A 531 -35.07 26.39 -24.56
N ARG A 532 -36.35 26.14 -24.34
CA ARG A 532 -37.17 25.09 -24.99
C ARG A 532 -37.97 25.58 -26.19
N GLN A 533 -38.22 26.90 -26.26
CA GLN A 533 -39.01 27.46 -27.34
C GLN A 533 -38.13 27.93 -28.50
N GLY A 534 -38.07 27.12 -29.53
CA GLY A 534 -37.69 27.62 -30.80
C GLY A 534 -38.98 28.11 -31.55
N GLY A 535 -39.45 29.31 -31.43
CA GLY A 535 -40.58 29.83 -32.23
C GLY A 535 -41.43 30.83 -31.53
N SER A 536 -42.02 31.78 -32.29
CA SER A 536 -43.00 32.75 -31.81
C SER A 536 -44.13 32.04 -31.05
N ALA A 537 -44.63 32.71 -30.02
CA ALA A 537 -45.75 32.25 -29.21
C ALA A 537 -47.09 32.23 -29.98
N THR A 538 -47.08 32.32 -31.29
CA THR A 538 -48.32 32.22 -32.08
C THR A 538 -48.89 30.84 -31.99
N ALA A 539 -50.05 30.80 -31.35
CA ALA A 539 -50.87 29.61 -31.18
C ALA A 539 -50.99 28.81 -32.51
N ALA A 540 -50.62 27.59 -32.46
CA ALA A 540 -51.01 26.63 -33.47
C ALA A 540 -51.06 25.24 -32.83
N ASP A 541 -52.17 24.58 -33.00
CA ASP A 541 -52.34 23.17 -32.79
C ASP A 541 -51.23 22.43 -33.52
N GLY A 542 -50.64 21.43 -32.93
CA GLY A 542 -49.59 20.63 -33.52
C GLY A 542 -48.49 20.23 -32.53
N VAL A 543 -47.69 19.30 -32.96
CA VAL A 543 -46.53 18.79 -32.26
C VAL A 543 -45.29 19.67 -32.54
N ARG A 544 -44.51 19.92 -31.56
CA ARG A 544 -43.21 20.60 -31.69
C ARG A 544 -42.13 19.76 -31.05
N GLY A 545 -41.07 19.50 -31.78
CA GLY A 545 -39.84 18.92 -31.25
C GLY A 545 -38.74 19.97 -31.15
N TRP A 546 -37.89 19.86 -30.17
CA TRP A 546 -36.80 20.80 -29.95
C TRP A 546 -35.55 20.11 -29.42
N THR A 547 -34.42 20.67 -29.70
CA THR A 547 -33.12 20.27 -29.15
C THR A 547 -32.29 21.50 -28.83
N ARG A 548 -31.49 21.40 -27.74
CA ARG A 548 -30.60 22.46 -27.29
C ARG A 548 -29.28 21.89 -26.81
N VAL A 549 -28.18 22.55 -27.16
CA VAL A 549 -26.87 22.32 -26.62
C VAL A 549 -26.38 23.61 -25.95
N ASP A 550 -25.86 23.52 -24.75
CA ASP A 550 -25.19 24.64 -24.09
C ASP A 550 -23.90 24.20 -23.39
N ALA A 551 -22.98 25.12 -23.29
CA ALA A 551 -21.74 24.97 -22.55
C ALA A 551 -21.50 26.22 -21.69
N THR A 552 -21.08 26.01 -20.45
CA THR A 552 -20.78 27.05 -19.49
C THR A 552 -19.46 26.79 -18.83
N GLN A 553 -18.61 27.82 -18.77
CA GLN A 553 -17.37 27.82 -18.01
C GLN A 553 -17.53 28.77 -16.82
N SER A 554 -17.25 28.24 -15.61
CA SER A 554 -17.31 29.01 -14.35
C SER A 554 -15.94 29.02 -13.68
N ARG A 555 -15.59 30.14 -13.07
CA ARG A 555 -14.42 30.31 -12.20
C ARG A 555 -14.90 30.88 -10.87
N LEU A 556 -14.50 30.21 -9.80
CA LEU A 556 -14.92 30.55 -8.43
C LEU A 556 -13.65 30.55 -7.55
N SER A 557 -13.49 31.57 -6.70
CA SER A 557 -12.58 31.50 -5.55
C SER A 557 -13.42 31.07 -4.37
N ALA A 558 -13.41 29.80 -4.02
CA ALA A 558 -14.56 29.25 -3.33
C ALA A 558 -14.34 28.88 -1.88
N VAL A 559 -13.15 28.66 -1.41
CA VAL A 559 -12.95 28.08 -0.07
C VAL A 559 -11.77 28.74 0.63
N GLU A 560 -12.07 29.58 1.62
CA GLU A 560 -11.11 30.23 2.53
C GLU A 560 -9.90 30.87 1.82
N ASP A 561 -10.12 31.37 0.59
CA ASP A 561 -9.10 31.91 -0.32
C ASP A 561 -7.91 30.97 -0.63
N GLN A 562 -8.01 29.67 -0.27
CA GLN A 562 -6.97 28.67 -0.52
C GLN A 562 -7.20 27.87 -1.80
N LEU A 563 -8.46 27.60 -2.17
CA LEU A 563 -8.79 26.73 -3.31
C LEU A 563 -9.46 27.53 -4.42
N TYR A 564 -8.94 27.42 -5.64
CA TYR A 564 -9.51 27.99 -6.85
C TYR A 564 -10.21 26.92 -7.66
N LEU A 565 -11.49 27.16 -7.96
CA LEU A 565 -12.32 26.22 -8.69
C LEU A 565 -12.56 26.70 -10.12
N ARG A 566 -12.37 25.83 -11.08
CA ARG A 566 -12.85 25.97 -12.45
C ARG A 566 -13.85 24.86 -12.73
N VAL A 567 -15.03 25.21 -13.24
CA VAL A 567 -16.10 24.26 -13.54
C VAL A 567 -16.57 24.47 -14.97
N ASP A 568 -16.36 23.50 -15.82
CA ASP A 568 -16.82 23.46 -17.21
C ASP A 568 -18.02 22.50 -17.28
N ARG A 569 -19.19 23.00 -17.70
CA ARG A 569 -20.45 22.26 -17.80
C ARG A 569 -20.91 22.20 -19.24
N SER A 570 -21.43 21.08 -19.68
CA SER A 570 -22.06 20.93 -20.99
C SER A 570 -23.32 20.08 -20.89
N ARG A 571 -24.30 20.42 -21.71
CA ARG A 571 -25.61 19.82 -21.64
C ARG A 571 -26.23 19.69 -23.03
N LEU A 572 -26.86 18.55 -23.28
CA LEU A 572 -27.75 18.31 -24.40
C LEU A 572 -29.16 18.07 -23.85
N GLN A 573 -30.11 18.85 -24.30
CA GLN A 573 -31.52 18.69 -23.98
C GLN A 573 -32.31 18.46 -25.26
N LEU A 574 -33.32 17.59 -25.20
CA LEU A 574 -34.25 17.36 -26.27
C LEU A 574 -35.64 17.14 -25.68
N GLY A 575 -36.66 17.51 -26.44
CA GLY A 575 -38.02 17.33 -25.98
C GLY A 575 -39.06 17.54 -27.09
N ALA A 576 -40.28 17.23 -26.75
CA ALA A 576 -41.42 17.43 -27.62
C ALA A 576 -42.63 17.87 -26.77
N ASP A 577 -43.49 18.69 -27.37
CA ASP A 577 -44.73 19.17 -26.73
C ASP A 577 -45.88 19.25 -27.75
N VAL A 578 -47.07 19.24 -27.22
CA VAL A 578 -48.31 19.33 -27.99
C VAL A 578 -49.24 20.39 -27.38
N GLY A 579 -49.94 21.08 -28.25
CA GLY A 579 -51.01 22.03 -27.84
C GLY A 579 -52.22 21.24 -27.32
N VAL A 580 -52.71 21.55 -26.12
CA VAL A 580 -53.78 20.80 -25.45
C VAL A 580 -55.02 21.64 -25.12
N PHE A 581 -54.90 22.97 -25.01
CA PHE A 581 -56.02 23.87 -24.71
C PHE A 581 -55.76 25.27 -25.23
N ASP A 582 -56.78 26.09 -25.29
CA ASP A 582 -56.73 27.50 -25.71
C ASP A 582 -56.12 27.67 -27.09
N ASN A 583 -56.59 26.85 -28.07
CA ASN A 583 -56.11 26.86 -29.46
C ASN A 583 -54.55 26.68 -29.55
N GLY A 584 -53.97 25.78 -28.73
CA GLY A 584 -52.55 25.48 -28.71
C GLY A 584 -51.73 26.50 -27.94
N ARG A 585 -52.36 27.49 -27.25
CA ARG A 585 -51.67 28.40 -26.34
C ARG A 585 -51.18 27.73 -25.09
N GLY A 586 -51.94 26.71 -24.59
CA GLY A 586 -51.49 25.82 -23.55
C GLY A 586 -50.87 24.56 -24.09
N ARG A 587 -49.65 24.25 -23.74
CA ARG A 587 -48.86 23.10 -24.24
C ARG A 587 -48.33 22.32 -23.09
N VAL A 588 -48.26 21.01 -23.28
CA VAL A 588 -47.61 20.07 -22.37
C VAL A 588 -46.58 19.23 -23.13
N GLY A 589 -45.51 18.92 -22.47
CA GLY A 589 -44.39 18.18 -23.12
C GLY A 589 -43.55 17.38 -22.16
N VAL A 590 -42.70 16.57 -22.80
CA VAL A 590 -41.68 15.77 -22.14
C VAL A 590 -40.28 16.17 -22.61
N MET A 591 -39.28 15.99 -21.78
CA MET A 591 -37.93 16.32 -22.13
C MET A 591 -36.94 15.32 -21.51
N GLY A 592 -35.83 15.12 -22.21
CA GLY A 592 -34.67 14.40 -21.75
C GLY A 592 -33.44 15.30 -21.73
N THR A 593 -32.61 15.13 -20.74
CA THR A 593 -31.36 15.87 -20.55
C THR A 593 -30.22 14.90 -20.38
N VAL A 594 -29.11 15.09 -21.10
CA VAL A 594 -27.82 14.49 -20.84
C VAL A 594 -26.87 15.63 -20.51
N ALA A 595 -26.20 15.51 -19.38
CA ALA A 595 -25.35 16.58 -18.88
C ALA A 595 -24.07 16.03 -18.27
N GLN A 596 -23.02 16.82 -18.40
CA GLN A 596 -21.73 16.52 -17.78
C GLN A 596 -21.07 17.81 -17.27
N SER A 597 -20.27 17.65 -16.23
CA SER A 597 -19.38 18.68 -15.70
C SER A 597 -18.00 18.13 -15.50
N SER A 598 -16.99 18.95 -15.74
CA SER A 598 -15.60 18.71 -15.39
C SER A 598 -15.12 19.90 -14.56
N ALA A 599 -14.59 19.62 -13.40
CA ALA A 599 -14.08 20.63 -12.49
C ALA A 599 -12.61 20.42 -12.19
N THR A 600 -11.90 21.47 -11.90
CA THR A 600 -10.53 21.45 -11.36
C THR A 600 -10.50 22.33 -10.12
N SER A 601 -10.00 21.78 -9.03
CA SER A 601 -9.68 22.49 -7.80
C SER A 601 -8.17 22.59 -7.68
N HIS A 602 -7.64 23.78 -7.47
CA HIS A 602 -6.19 24.01 -7.34
C HIS A 602 -5.90 24.74 -6.02
N SER A 603 -4.94 24.23 -5.27
CA SER A 603 -4.43 24.86 -4.06
C SER A 603 -3.21 25.74 -4.39
N GLU A 604 -3.30 27.03 -4.11
CA GLU A 604 -2.16 27.93 -4.26
C GLU A 604 -1.07 27.70 -3.22
N LEU A 605 -1.45 27.15 -2.07
CA LEU A 605 -0.50 26.89 -0.98
C LEU A 605 0.41 25.69 -1.25
N THR A 606 -0.14 24.64 -1.87
CA THR A 606 0.59 23.38 -2.08
C THR A 606 0.97 23.15 -3.53
N GLY A 607 0.31 23.83 -4.47
CA GLY A 607 0.44 23.57 -5.90
C GLY A 607 -0.28 22.30 -6.37
N TYR A 608 -0.85 21.50 -5.48
CA TYR A 608 -1.62 20.31 -5.85
C TYR A 608 -2.97 20.67 -6.45
N SER A 609 -3.47 19.76 -7.27
CA SER A 609 -4.75 19.89 -7.93
C SER A 609 -5.60 18.62 -7.74
N ALA A 610 -6.92 18.80 -7.80
CA ALA A 610 -7.87 17.71 -7.88
C ALA A 610 -8.86 17.94 -9.01
N ARG A 611 -9.36 16.87 -9.60
CA ARG A 611 -10.35 16.88 -10.66
C ARG A 611 -11.67 16.34 -10.12
N GLY A 612 -12.77 17.08 -10.39
CA GLY A 612 -14.13 16.66 -10.20
C GLY A 612 -14.77 16.33 -11.55
N LYS A 613 -15.66 15.35 -11.58
CA LYS A 613 -16.46 15.02 -12.76
C LYS A 613 -17.86 14.62 -12.34
N VAL A 614 -18.87 15.13 -13.03
CA VAL A 614 -20.27 14.75 -12.89
C VAL A 614 -20.81 14.40 -14.26
N GLU A 615 -21.45 13.26 -14.42
CA GLU A 615 -22.04 12.84 -15.69
C GLU A 615 -23.34 12.06 -15.45
N GLY A 616 -24.38 12.35 -16.22
CA GLY A 616 -25.65 11.68 -16.05
C GLY A 616 -26.76 12.24 -16.96
N GLY A 617 -27.97 11.87 -16.61
CA GLY A 617 -29.13 12.30 -17.37
C GLY A 617 -30.38 12.45 -16.53
N ALA A 618 -31.33 13.17 -17.06
CA ALA A 618 -32.63 13.42 -16.44
C ALA A 618 -33.78 13.27 -17.44
N LEU A 619 -34.91 12.88 -16.92
CA LEU A 619 -36.19 12.94 -17.59
C LEU A 619 -37.10 13.97 -16.92
N GLY A 620 -37.89 14.65 -17.70
CA GLY A 620 -38.77 15.70 -17.18
C GLY A 620 -40.02 15.88 -17.99
N VAL A 621 -40.92 16.58 -17.34
CA VAL A 621 -42.20 17.04 -17.91
C VAL A 621 -42.32 18.53 -17.77
N TYR A 622 -43.03 19.16 -18.67
CA TYR A 622 -43.31 20.60 -18.57
C TYR A 622 -44.65 20.98 -19.15
N GLY A 623 -45.15 22.10 -18.70
CA GLY A 623 -46.34 22.72 -19.22
C GLY A 623 -46.15 24.22 -19.30
N ASN A 624 -46.63 24.87 -20.38
CA ASN A 624 -46.63 26.28 -20.52
C ASN A 624 -47.96 26.79 -21.11
N TRP A 625 -48.28 28.00 -20.78
CA TRP A 625 -49.40 28.74 -21.37
C TRP A 625 -48.91 30.14 -21.70
N SER A 626 -49.29 30.61 -22.90
CA SER A 626 -48.85 31.94 -23.33
C SER A 626 -49.94 32.65 -24.15
N THR A 627 -50.13 33.93 -23.87
CA THR A 627 -50.91 34.87 -24.66
C THR A 627 -49.95 35.78 -25.44
N ASP A 628 -50.49 36.77 -26.10
CA ASP A 628 -49.65 37.78 -26.79
C ASP A 628 -48.77 38.58 -25.83
N ALA A 629 -49.20 38.73 -24.57
CA ALA A 629 -48.50 39.51 -23.56
C ALA A 629 -47.94 38.68 -22.41
N LEU A 630 -48.70 37.76 -21.82
CA LEU A 630 -48.34 36.99 -20.64
C LEU A 630 -47.95 35.59 -21.03
N TYR A 631 -46.88 35.07 -20.38
CA TYR A 631 -46.62 33.64 -20.37
C TYR A 631 -46.42 33.13 -18.97
N MET A 632 -46.71 31.84 -18.76
CA MET A 632 -46.40 31.06 -17.56
C MET A 632 -45.85 29.72 -17.99
N ASP A 633 -44.85 29.22 -17.24
CA ASP A 633 -44.21 27.96 -17.49
C ASP A 633 -43.94 27.22 -16.17
N ALA A 634 -44.14 25.91 -16.19
CA ALA A 634 -43.81 25.03 -15.09
C ALA A 634 -43.08 23.80 -15.64
N SER A 635 -42.05 23.33 -14.93
CA SER A 635 -41.33 22.11 -15.28
C SER A 635 -40.88 21.35 -14.06
N ALA A 636 -40.74 20.03 -14.22
CA ALA A 636 -40.12 19.14 -13.22
C ALA A 636 -39.27 18.10 -13.90
N GLN A 637 -38.11 17.83 -13.35
CA GLN A 637 -37.13 16.86 -13.85
C GLN A 637 -36.60 16.03 -12.73
N ARG A 638 -36.30 14.74 -13.03
CA ARG A 638 -35.56 13.86 -12.13
C ARG A 638 -34.42 13.25 -12.90
N GLY A 639 -33.22 13.29 -12.31
CA GLY A 639 -32.01 12.78 -12.92
C GLY A 639 -31.15 11.97 -11.96
N GLN A 640 -30.26 11.17 -12.55
CA GLN A 640 -29.23 10.41 -11.84
C GLN A 640 -27.88 10.74 -12.42
N PHE A 641 -26.91 10.97 -11.54
CA PHE A 641 -25.58 11.42 -11.90
C PHE A 641 -24.53 10.62 -11.17
N ARG A 642 -23.48 10.27 -11.90
CA ARG A 642 -22.25 9.67 -11.34
C ARG A 642 -21.23 10.75 -11.14
N ASN A 643 -20.62 10.74 -9.97
CA ASN A 643 -19.61 11.70 -9.58
C ASN A 643 -18.26 11.00 -9.42
N ARG A 644 -17.20 11.73 -9.73
CA ARG A 644 -15.82 11.28 -9.51
C ARG A 644 -15.01 12.43 -8.94
N VAL A 645 -14.09 12.10 -8.06
CA VAL A 645 -13.06 13.01 -7.55
C VAL A 645 -11.73 12.31 -7.57
N GLN A 646 -10.70 12.96 -8.10
CA GLN A 646 -9.35 12.44 -8.13
C GLN A 646 -8.35 13.55 -7.86
N GLY A 647 -7.56 13.40 -6.81
CA GLY A 647 -6.45 14.28 -6.47
C GLY A 647 -5.13 13.80 -7.04
N ASP A 648 -4.18 14.72 -7.15
CA ASP A 648 -2.82 14.41 -7.57
C ASP A 648 -2.20 13.38 -6.60
N GLY A 649 -1.76 12.24 -7.15
CA GLY A 649 -1.14 11.17 -6.38
C GLY A 649 -2.10 10.32 -5.50
N LEU A 650 -3.42 10.55 -5.59
CA LEU A 650 -4.44 9.80 -4.84
C LEU A 650 -5.29 8.91 -5.74
N ALA A 651 -6.01 7.97 -5.14
CA ALA A 651 -6.97 7.12 -5.83
C ALA A 651 -8.18 7.93 -6.34
N GLU A 652 -8.86 7.43 -7.38
CA GLU A 652 -10.12 8.01 -7.84
C GLU A 652 -11.28 7.55 -6.95
N GLU A 653 -12.01 8.51 -6.42
CA GLU A 653 -13.22 8.30 -5.62
C GLU A 653 -14.47 8.40 -6.48
N ARG A 654 -15.49 7.57 -6.21
CA ARG A 654 -16.74 7.50 -6.98
C ARG A 654 -17.94 7.43 -6.07
N TYR A 655 -18.98 8.20 -6.44
CA TYR A 655 -20.24 8.23 -5.71
C TYR A 655 -21.39 8.67 -6.63
N ASP A 656 -22.62 8.36 -6.28
CA ASP A 656 -23.80 8.68 -7.07
C ASP A 656 -24.61 9.82 -6.44
N SER A 657 -25.41 10.49 -7.27
CA SER A 657 -26.33 11.53 -6.84
C SER A 657 -27.66 11.43 -7.59
N ASP A 658 -28.75 11.55 -6.85
CA ASP A 658 -30.09 11.75 -7.37
C ASP A 658 -30.45 13.24 -7.34
N LEU A 659 -31.00 13.76 -8.43
CA LEU A 659 -31.34 15.16 -8.55
C LEU A 659 -32.82 15.30 -8.92
N TRP A 660 -33.55 16.06 -8.15
CA TRP A 660 -34.88 16.54 -8.48
C TRP A 660 -34.86 18.06 -8.66
N GLN A 661 -35.43 18.56 -9.77
CA GLN A 661 -35.56 20.01 -9.98
C GLN A 661 -36.92 20.37 -10.52
N SER A 662 -37.53 21.40 -9.94
CA SER A 662 -38.76 21.99 -10.41
C SER A 662 -38.63 23.50 -10.61
N SER A 663 -39.34 24.03 -11.58
CA SER A 663 -39.26 25.46 -11.94
C SER A 663 -40.62 26.01 -12.25
N LEU A 664 -40.85 27.24 -11.82
CA LEU A 664 -41.98 28.10 -12.22
C LEU A 664 -41.44 29.39 -12.78
N GLU A 665 -41.90 29.76 -13.96
CA GLU A 665 -41.47 31.00 -14.65
C GLU A 665 -42.68 31.75 -15.17
N ALA A 666 -42.63 33.09 -15.13
CA ALA A 666 -43.62 33.94 -15.71
C ALA A 666 -42.99 35.21 -16.27
N GLY A 667 -43.55 35.76 -17.31
CA GLY A 667 -43.11 37.03 -17.87
C GLY A 667 -44.21 37.74 -18.65
N TYR A 668 -44.06 39.04 -18.72
CA TYR A 668 -45.05 39.91 -19.40
C TYR A 668 -44.34 40.76 -20.45
N ARG A 669 -44.91 40.79 -21.69
CA ARG A 669 -44.37 41.50 -22.85
C ARG A 669 -45.02 42.85 -22.99
N PHE A 670 -44.24 43.89 -23.01
CA PHE A 670 -44.63 45.26 -23.31
C PHE A 670 -44.11 45.67 -24.69
N ASN A 671 -44.97 46.11 -25.59
CA ASN A 671 -44.55 46.71 -26.83
C ASN A 671 -44.10 48.16 -26.52
N ILE A 672 -42.85 48.48 -26.82
CA ILE A 672 -42.22 49.77 -26.47
C ILE A 672 -41.96 50.65 -27.68
N GLY A 673 -42.32 50.21 -28.88
CA GLY A 673 -42.13 50.91 -30.10
C GLY A 673 -41.57 50.11 -31.25
N GLN A 674 -41.09 50.80 -32.26
CA GLN A 674 -40.40 50.15 -33.41
C GLN A 674 -39.25 51.00 -33.92
N ILE A 675 -38.24 50.31 -34.47
CA ILE A 675 -37.13 50.95 -35.20
C ILE A 675 -37.15 50.44 -36.62
N GLY A 676 -37.51 51.31 -37.56
CA GLY A 676 -37.79 50.89 -38.95
C GLY A 676 -38.92 49.90 -39.04
N SER A 677 -38.68 48.71 -39.58
CA SER A 677 -39.63 47.61 -39.67
C SER A 677 -39.55 46.63 -38.50
N THR A 678 -38.71 46.86 -37.50
CA THR A 678 -38.48 45.97 -36.38
C THR A 678 -39.26 46.45 -35.17
N ALA A 679 -40.25 45.68 -34.73
CA ALA A 679 -40.98 45.95 -33.48
C ALA A 679 -40.07 45.64 -32.27
N LEU A 680 -40.15 46.51 -31.27
CA LEU A 680 -39.39 46.37 -30.03
C LEU A 680 -40.31 46.01 -28.88
N THR A 681 -39.89 45.00 -28.13
CA THR A 681 -40.57 44.53 -26.93
C THR A 681 -39.65 44.48 -25.73
N LEU A 682 -40.16 44.91 -24.59
CA LEU A 682 -39.50 44.79 -23.29
C LEU A 682 -40.28 43.78 -22.45
N GLN A 683 -39.57 42.78 -21.87
CA GLN A 683 -40.22 41.71 -21.16
C GLN A 683 -39.51 41.46 -19.81
N PRO A 684 -40.10 41.87 -18.69
CA PRO A 684 -39.74 41.41 -17.37
C PRO A 684 -40.07 39.93 -17.24
N GLU A 685 -39.16 39.17 -16.58
CA GLU A 685 -39.26 37.75 -16.37
C GLU A 685 -38.94 37.44 -14.89
N LEU A 686 -39.69 36.53 -14.27
CA LEU A 686 -39.45 36.01 -12.95
C LEU A 686 -39.44 34.49 -13.01
N GLN A 687 -38.48 33.86 -12.34
CA GLN A 687 -38.41 32.42 -12.24
C GLN A 687 -38.05 32.00 -10.82
N LEU A 688 -38.67 30.94 -10.34
CA LEU A 688 -38.35 30.22 -9.11
C LEU A 688 -37.94 28.81 -9.50
N VAL A 689 -36.82 28.36 -8.96
CA VAL A 689 -36.29 27.01 -9.18
C VAL A 689 -36.06 26.38 -7.81
N TYR A 690 -36.68 25.26 -7.56
CA TYR A 690 -36.41 24.41 -6.42
C TYR A 690 -35.52 23.23 -6.86
N THR A 691 -34.39 23.04 -6.20
CA THR A 691 -33.45 21.94 -6.45
C THR A 691 -33.34 21.11 -5.19
N ASP A 692 -33.45 19.79 -5.32
CA ASP A 692 -33.20 18.81 -4.29
C ASP A 692 -32.22 17.78 -4.84
N ALA A 693 -30.99 17.84 -4.35
CA ALA A 693 -29.90 16.96 -4.74
C ALA A 693 -29.55 16.07 -3.56
N ASN A 694 -29.72 14.77 -3.69
CA ASN A 694 -29.33 13.79 -2.71
C ASN A 694 -28.07 13.07 -3.20
N THR A 695 -26.98 13.25 -2.49
CA THR A 695 -25.67 12.68 -2.81
C THR A 695 -25.33 11.57 -1.83
N ASP A 696 -24.92 10.44 -2.33
CA ASP A 696 -24.57 9.28 -1.50
C ASP A 696 -23.39 9.61 -0.57
N VAL A 697 -23.52 9.16 0.67
CA VAL A 697 -22.40 9.15 1.62
C VAL A 697 -21.45 8.05 1.20
N HIS A 698 -20.17 8.36 1.08
CA HIS A 698 -19.16 7.37 0.74
C HIS A 698 -17.90 7.54 1.58
N SER A 699 -17.10 6.47 1.66
CA SER A 699 -15.80 6.48 2.31
C SER A 699 -14.71 6.46 1.26
N GLU A 700 -13.80 7.40 1.33
CA GLU A 700 -12.60 7.45 0.49
C GLU A 700 -11.62 6.31 0.83
N ALA A 701 -10.71 6.03 -0.08
CA ALA A 701 -9.65 5.03 0.13
C ALA A 701 -8.76 5.32 1.35
N ASN A 702 -8.65 6.58 1.76
CA ASN A 702 -7.92 7.02 2.95
C ASN A 702 -8.74 6.92 4.25
N GLY A 703 -9.98 6.41 4.19
CA GLY A 703 -10.88 6.25 5.33
C GLY A 703 -11.78 7.44 5.65
N THR A 704 -11.59 8.60 5.02
CA THR A 704 -12.45 9.79 5.23
C THR A 704 -13.87 9.53 4.74
N VAL A 705 -14.87 9.81 5.58
CA VAL A 705 -16.29 9.74 5.20
C VAL A 705 -16.75 11.08 4.67
N VAL A 706 -17.20 11.09 3.41
CA VAL A 706 -17.64 12.31 2.73
C VAL A 706 -19.15 12.33 2.61
N ARG A 707 -19.75 13.46 3.00
CA ARG A 707 -21.21 13.70 2.99
C ARG A 707 -21.53 15.11 2.50
N ALA A 708 -22.49 15.23 1.60
CA ALA A 708 -23.00 16.53 1.18
C ALA A 708 -23.82 17.20 2.30
N LEU A 709 -23.69 18.51 2.40
CA LEU A 709 -24.46 19.37 3.31
C LEU A 709 -25.19 20.42 2.49
N GLY A 710 -26.46 20.69 2.82
CA GLY A 710 -27.25 21.80 2.26
C GLY A 710 -27.62 21.66 0.78
N ASP A 711 -28.01 20.50 0.37
CA ASP A 711 -28.26 20.02 -1.00
C ASP A 711 -29.63 20.48 -1.60
N SER A 712 -30.50 21.12 -0.83
CA SER A 712 -31.81 21.56 -1.27
C SER A 712 -31.96 23.05 -1.12
N GLY A 713 -32.56 23.71 -2.12
CA GLY A 713 -32.76 25.14 -2.04
C GLY A 713 -33.71 25.72 -3.08
N LEU A 714 -34.31 26.86 -2.70
CA LEU A 714 -35.11 27.66 -3.61
C LEU A 714 -34.27 28.83 -4.16
N SER A 715 -34.08 28.84 -5.47
CA SER A 715 -33.36 29.89 -6.20
C SER A 715 -34.34 30.75 -6.99
N GLY A 716 -34.03 32.04 -7.13
CA GLY A 716 -34.84 33.01 -7.89
C GLY A 716 -34.03 33.63 -9.01
N ARG A 717 -34.74 33.96 -10.11
CA ARG A 717 -34.21 34.79 -11.20
C ARG A 717 -35.19 35.93 -11.48
N ALA A 718 -34.68 37.15 -11.55
CA ALA A 718 -35.37 38.27 -12.11
C ALA A 718 -34.64 38.74 -13.38
N GLY A 719 -35.35 38.82 -14.48
CA GLY A 719 -34.77 39.15 -15.79
C GLY A 719 -35.53 40.29 -16.48
N LEU A 720 -34.79 41.01 -17.30
CA LEU A 720 -35.35 42.02 -18.20
C LEU A 720 -34.81 41.76 -19.60
N ARG A 721 -35.70 41.38 -20.52
CA ARG A 721 -35.40 41.09 -21.93
C ARG A 721 -35.84 42.23 -22.82
N LEU A 722 -34.92 42.73 -23.65
CA LEU A 722 -35.21 43.60 -24.80
C LEU A 722 -35.11 42.73 -26.05
N GLN A 723 -36.15 42.66 -26.86
CA GLN A 723 -36.23 41.88 -28.08
C GLN A 723 -36.72 42.69 -29.25
N GLY A 724 -36.07 42.58 -30.38
CA GLY A 724 -36.55 43.08 -31.64
C GLY A 724 -37.23 41.98 -32.46
N GLU A 725 -38.30 42.29 -33.17
CA GLU A 725 -38.98 41.38 -34.11
C GLU A 725 -39.02 41.99 -35.49
N GLY A 726 -38.22 41.51 -36.40
CA GLY A 726 -38.14 41.97 -37.78
C GLY A 726 -38.28 40.83 -38.78
N ARG A 727 -38.51 41.17 -40.06
CA ARG A 727 -38.54 40.18 -41.15
C ARG A 727 -37.37 40.40 -42.09
N SER A 728 -36.71 39.30 -42.45
CA SER A 728 -35.66 39.30 -43.48
C SER A 728 -36.26 39.46 -44.87
N ALA A 729 -35.46 39.85 -45.84
CA ALA A 729 -35.89 39.89 -47.26
C ALA A 729 -36.37 38.53 -47.79
N ALA A 730 -35.86 37.43 -47.23
CA ALA A 730 -36.32 36.06 -47.56
C ALA A 730 -37.57 35.63 -46.80
N GLY A 731 -38.19 36.53 -46.02
CA GLY A 731 -39.40 36.31 -45.25
C GLY A 731 -39.29 35.50 -43.97
N ALA A 732 -38.10 35.20 -43.51
CA ALA A 732 -37.85 34.63 -42.20
C ALA A 732 -38.01 35.73 -41.12
N SER A 733 -38.58 35.38 -39.96
CA SER A 733 -38.56 36.30 -38.80
C SER A 733 -37.22 36.23 -38.11
N VAL A 734 -36.64 37.40 -37.83
CA VAL A 734 -35.34 37.50 -37.09
C VAL A 734 -35.58 38.31 -35.82
N SER A 735 -35.28 37.75 -34.71
CA SER A 735 -35.54 38.30 -33.37
C SER A 735 -34.22 38.40 -32.54
N PRO A 736 -33.44 39.47 -32.72
CA PRO A 736 -32.31 39.74 -31.82
C PRO A 736 -32.79 40.07 -30.41
N TYR A 737 -32.00 39.73 -29.41
CA TYR A 737 -32.35 40.04 -28.03
C TYR A 737 -31.12 40.33 -27.18
N VAL A 738 -31.33 41.10 -26.11
CA VAL A 738 -30.41 41.28 -24.99
C VAL A 738 -31.21 41.08 -23.69
N VAL A 739 -30.63 40.34 -22.77
CA VAL A 739 -31.23 40.02 -21.46
C VAL A 739 -30.29 40.39 -20.35
N ALA A 740 -30.76 41.13 -19.36
CA ALA A 740 -30.06 41.27 -18.09
C ALA A 740 -30.81 40.45 -17.03
N ASN A 741 -30.10 39.55 -16.35
CA ASN A 741 -30.63 38.70 -15.30
C ASN A 741 -29.92 38.95 -13.97
N TRP A 742 -30.68 38.90 -12.90
CA TRP A 742 -30.18 38.75 -11.54
C TRP A 742 -30.68 37.42 -10.98
N TYR A 743 -29.74 36.64 -10.48
CA TYR A 743 -29.99 35.37 -9.82
C TYR A 743 -29.71 35.50 -8.33
N ARG A 744 -30.58 34.92 -7.51
CA ARG A 744 -30.34 34.69 -6.09
C ARG A 744 -30.46 33.21 -5.81
N ASP A 745 -29.32 32.57 -5.53
CA ASP A 745 -29.23 31.14 -5.22
C ASP A 745 -29.51 30.93 -3.73
N GLY A 746 -30.42 30.02 -3.44
CA GLY A 746 -30.84 29.69 -2.08
C GLY A 746 -30.25 28.39 -1.54
N ALA A 747 -29.68 27.56 -2.42
CA ALA A 747 -28.97 26.35 -1.99
C ALA A 747 -27.69 26.74 -1.25
N SER A 748 -27.47 26.12 -0.09
CA SER A 748 -26.20 26.21 0.60
C SER A 748 -25.36 25.03 0.17
N ASN A 749 -24.18 25.27 -0.42
CA ASN A 749 -23.26 24.25 -0.79
C ASN A 749 -22.25 24.05 0.34
N GLY A 750 -22.11 22.82 0.80
CA GLY A 750 -21.16 22.40 1.81
C GLY A 750 -20.91 20.91 1.71
N MET A 751 -19.78 20.49 2.19
CA MET A 751 -19.42 19.09 2.35
C MET A 751 -18.97 18.86 3.79
N ALA A 752 -19.33 17.74 4.36
CA ALA A 752 -18.72 17.27 5.60
C ALA A 752 -17.69 16.18 5.26
N PHE A 753 -16.54 16.31 5.85
CA PHE A 753 -15.47 15.34 5.82
C PHE A 753 -15.37 14.80 7.24
N ASP A 754 -15.90 13.60 7.46
CA ASP A 754 -16.16 13.02 8.76
C ASP A 754 -17.10 13.96 9.58
N GLU A 755 -16.62 14.55 10.66
CA GLU A 755 -17.39 15.44 11.53
C GLU A 755 -17.21 16.93 11.18
N GLU A 756 -16.20 17.28 10.37
CA GLU A 756 -15.92 18.67 10.02
C GLU A 756 -16.65 19.11 8.75
N ALA A 757 -17.36 20.23 8.85
CA ALA A 757 -18.09 20.82 7.75
C ALA A 757 -17.25 21.88 7.03
N LEU A 758 -17.15 21.76 5.72
CA LEU A 758 -16.55 22.74 4.83
C LEU A 758 -17.66 23.39 4.00
N ASN A 759 -17.89 24.66 4.24
CA ASN A 759 -18.88 25.43 3.50
C ASN A 759 -18.22 26.17 2.33
N ALA A 760 -18.78 26.00 1.13
CA ALA A 760 -18.33 26.76 -0.02
C ALA A 760 -18.90 28.17 0.04
N SER A 761 -18.06 29.15 -0.25
CA SER A 761 -18.51 30.51 -0.55
C SER A 761 -19.12 30.57 -1.97
N VAL A 762 -20.23 29.85 -2.20
CA VAL A 762 -20.94 29.89 -3.47
C VAL A 762 -21.58 31.27 -3.61
N PRO A 763 -21.50 31.95 -4.79
CA PRO A 763 -22.09 33.24 -4.99
C PRO A 763 -23.61 33.17 -4.82
N ARG A 764 -24.13 33.86 -3.82
CA ARG A 764 -25.59 33.94 -3.62
C ARG A 764 -26.25 34.86 -4.64
N ASN A 765 -25.52 35.90 -5.06
CA ASN A 765 -26.01 36.83 -6.08
C ASN A 765 -25.16 36.73 -7.31
N ARG A 766 -25.81 36.56 -8.47
CA ARG A 766 -25.14 36.53 -9.79
C ARG A 766 -25.89 37.45 -10.76
N TYR A 767 -25.12 38.15 -11.56
CA TYR A 767 -25.63 39.11 -12.56
C TYR A 767 -25.15 38.69 -13.93
N GLU A 768 -26.10 38.44 -14.83
CA GLU A 768 -25.84 37.99 -16.20
C GLU A 768 -26.25 39.07 -17.21
N LEU A 769 -25.42 39.25 -18.24
CA LEU A 769 -25.81 39.90 -19.48
C LEU A 769 -25.68 38.87 -20.60
N ASN A 770 -26.78 38.60 -21.29
CA ASN A 770 -26.89 37.63 -22.36
C ASN A 770 -27.40 38.32 -23.63
N ALA A 771 -26.77 38.05 -24.77
CA ALA A 771 -27.21 38.53 -26.07
C ALA A 771 -27.27 37.37 -27.08
N GLY A 772 -28.23 37.46 -27.98
CA GLY A 772 -28.43 36.44 -28.99
C GLY A 772 -29.41 36.82 -30.06
N ALA A 773 -29.69 35.87 -30.91
CA ALA A 773 -30.69 36.04 -31.97
C ALA A 773 -31.44 34.72 -32.21
N ARG A 774 -32.66 34.86 -32.67
CA ARG A 774 -33.48 33.78 -33.09
C ARG A 774 -33.99 34.02 -34.52
N VAL A 775 -34.04 32.95 -35.32
CA VAL A 775 -34.54 32.96 -36.67
C VAL A 775 -35.67 31.92 -36.82
N ASP A 776 -36.85 32.36 -37.26
CA ASP A 776 -37.99 31.50 -37.56
C ASP A 776 -38.20 31.46 -39.08
N PHE A 777 -38.05 30.25 -39.63
CA PHE A 777 -38.24 30.00 -41.06
C PHE A 777 -39.70 29.67 -41.37
N ARG A 778 -40.14 29.97 -42.58
CA ARG A 778 -41.51 29.64 -43.03
C ARG A 778 -41.85 28.14 -43.03
N THR A 779 -40.81 27.29 -42.96
CA THR A 779 -40.99 25.85 -43.01
C THR A 779 -41.36 25.22 -41.64
N GLY A 780 -41.58 26.04 -40.59
CA GLY A 780 -41.79 25.57 -39.23
C GLY A 780 -40.51 25.28 -38.44
N LEU A 781 -39.34 25.41 -39.09
CA LEU A 781 -38.03 25.31 -38.47
C LEU A 781 -37.72 26.66 -37.76
N SER A 782 -37.13 26.58 -36.57
CA SER A 782 -36.52 27.72 -35.87
C SER A 782 -35.17 27.36 -35.29
N ALA A 783 -34.30 28.36 -35.29
CA ALA A 783 -32.96 28.21 -34.69
C ALA A 783 -32.67 29.43 -33.81
N SER A 784 -31.99 29.22 -32.69
CA SER A 784 -31.53 30.32 -31.84
C SER A 784 -30.14 30.08 -31.32
N SER A 785 -29.40 31.14 -31.08
CA SER A 785 -28.11 31.10 -30.41
C SER A 785 -27.97 32.28 -29.46
N GLY A 786 -27.20 32.08 -28.41
CA GLY A 786 -26.94 33.13 -27.41
C GLY A 786 -25.58 32.97 -26.78
N PHE A 787 -25.05 34.09 -26.33
CA PHE A 787 -23.83 34.16 -25.54
C PHE A 787 -24.06 35.02 -24.32
N GLY A 788 -23.70 34.53 -23.14
CA GLY A 788 -23.88 35.26 -21.88
C GLY A 788 -22.57 35.31 -21.09
N VAL A 789 -22.41 36.40 -20.37
CA VAL A 789 -21.35 36.59 -19.37
C VAL A 789 -22.01 36.91 -18.03
N MET A 790 -21.46 36.33 -16.98
CA MET A 790 -22.00 36.49 -15.64
C MET A 790 -20.90 36.84 -14.63
N ARG A 791 -21.23 37.65 -13.65
CA ARG A 791 -20.43 37.95 -12.48
C ARG A 791 -21.25 37.71 -11.22
N GLY A 792 -20.62 37.24 -10.17
CA GLY A 792 -21.26 36.99 -8.89
C GLY A 792 -20.39 37.35 -7.71
N ASP A 793 -20.96 37.17 -6.52
CA ASP A 793 -20.26 37.35 -5.27
C ASP A 793 -18.99 36.46 -5.26
N HIS A 794 -18.03 36.73 -4.37
CA HIS A 794 -16.78 35.99 -4.20
C HIS A 794 -15.96 35.80 -5.50
N GLY A 795 -15.95 36.80 -6.38
CA GLY A 795 -15.17 36.80 -7.61
C GLY A 795 -15.63 35.80 -8.69
N CYS A 796 -16.86 35.26 -8.55
CA CYS A 796 -17.44 34.36 -9.55
C CYS A 796 -17.50 35.00 -10.93
N ARG A 797 -17.05 34.26 -11.95
CA ARG A 797 -17.16 34.65 -13.37
C ARG A 797 -17.60 33.46 -14.18
N GLU A 798 -18.65 33.68 -15.02
CA GLU A 798 -19.11 32.61 -15.92
C GLU A 798 -19.24 33.15 -17.34
N ALA A 799 -19.06 32.24 -18.31
CA ALA A 799 -19.36 32.49 -19.72
C ALA A 799 -20.18 31.29 -20.24
N THR A 800 -21.28 31.58 -20.91
CA THR A 800 -22.20 30.56 -21.44
C THR A 800 -22.43 30.79 -22.91
N ALA A 801 -22.41 29.71 -23.69
CA ALA A 801 -22.85 29.74 -25.09
C ALA A 801 -23.92 28.66 -25.27
N ASN A 802 -24.92 28.95 -26.07
CA ASN A 802 -25.98 27.98 -26.37
C ASN A 802 -26.44 28.08 -27.84
N VAL A 803 -26.92 26.93 -28.32
CA VAL A 803 -27.58 26.79 -29.63
C VAL A 803 -28.81 25.91 -29.45
N SER A 804 -29.93 26.31 -30.00
CA SER A 804 -31.15 25.49 -30.02
C SER A 804 -31.82 25.48 -31.39
N VAL A 805 -32.47 24.36 -31.69
CA VAL A 805 -33.24 24.17 -32.90
C VAL A 805 -34.61 23.57 -32.50
N ALA A 806 -35.67 24.06 -33.11
CA ALA A 806 -36.99 23.49 -32.97
C ALA A 806 -37.71 23.35 -34.30
N TYR A 807 -38.53 22.35 -34.41
CA TYR A 807 -39.37 22.10 -35.60
C TYR A 807 -40.79 21.83 -35.16
N LYS A 808 -41.71 22.42 -35.94
CA LYS A 808 -43.13 22.30 -35.72
C LYS A 808 -43.76 21.67 -36.96
N TRP A 809 -44.55 20.63 -36.76
CA TRP A 809 -45.26 19.93 -37.80
C TRP A 809 -46.76 19.76 -37.47
#